data_8be00e544ec0cb58f51d679616da913f
#
_entry.id   8be00e544ec0cb58f51d679616da913f
#
_cell.length_a   1.000
_cell.length_b   1.000
_cell.length_c   1.000
_cell.angle_alpha   90.00
_cell.angle_beta   90.00
_cell.angle_gamma   90.00
#
_symmetry.space_group_name_H-M   'P 1'
#
loop_
_entity.id
_entity.type
_entity.pdbx_description
1 polymer ?
#
loop_
_entity_poly.entity_id
_entity_poly.type
_entity_poly.pdbx_seq_one_letter_code
_entity_poly.pdbx_strand_id
1 'polypeptide(L)'
;MDQLEATVEGTVYRNAENGYSVVTVKPEQKIGLRTVTVVGALPMLSGGEMGIFTGEWIEHPQYGRQFKCQKVELQRPTTLQGILKYLSSGIIHGVGAKTARDIVNCFGEDTLKILDEHPERLQEVPNMGKKRWKQIIEDYQQQQSTRAAMVFLQTYGVSASLALKISKVYGERTQAVIRANPYQLCDDIDGVGFKTADAIGTAIGIPPDSDGRISAALKYVLRDQAVSMGHVYLPMDELLNRCTALLRVSREMVAHQLKTMQLLRELVISGDDGDEHVYLPAYDSAEREVATRLCELMASTVPSCATDAEDSIDAFEARYHIEFSQRQREAILMALRRGLLVITGGPGTGKTTIIKCIISLLSEFGEVVLCAPTGRAAKRMTETTGHEAKTIHRLLEYGGEEGQFGRNQDTPIEGDCIIADETSMVDMMLMRSFLRAVAPGTRLILVGDADQLPSVGAGNVLGDILQSGVIPSIHLTDIFRQSETSRIVTNAHRINEGKMPLLNEKNTDFFFERQMSLQQAADTIVALTTQRLPRFLKFGDDWRSRSVREIQVLAPMKKGECGVQALNIRLQEALNPPAPGKPSLTYGETIFRVGDKVMQTRNDYDMEWRRRVNLGWEDGKGVFNGDVGFVTAVDTENHALTVRFDDEKDAEYTGQQLEDLDLAYCLSVHKSQGSEFPVVILPVVYGPMMLLTRNLFYTALTRARKLVVLVGREEIIRQMVENDHIMKRYTTLSDRLRQVATMLPKVDVFGTPIEE
;
A
#
# COMPACT_ATOMS: atom_id res chain seq x y z
N MET A 1 -23.38 8.61 27.85
CA MET A 1 -24.09 8.30 26.60
C MET A 1 -25.56 8.62 26.84
N ASP A 2 -26.13 9.45 26.00
CA ASP A 2 -27.52 9.84 26.07
C ASP A 2 -28.41 8.86 25.31
N GLN A 3 -29.67 8.74 25.67
CA GLN A 3 -30.65 7.94 24.94
C GLN A 3 -31.73 8.85 24.35
N LEU A 4 -32.02 8.64 23.09
CA LEU A 4 -33.09 9.35 22.36
C LEU A 4 -34.09 8.32 21.85
N GLU A 5 -35.28 8.37 22.40
CA GLU A 5 -36.43 7.58 21.96
C GLU A 5 -37.17 8.37 20.87
N ALA A 6 -37.21 7.83 19.65
CA ALA A 6 -37.77 8.58 18.53
C ALA A 6 -38.28 7.66 17.41
N THR A 7 -39.28 8.19 16.67
CA THR A 7 -39.80 7.55 15.45
C THR A 7 -39.06 8.07 14.22
N VAL A 8 -38.58 7.17 13.35
CA VAL A 8 -37.93 7.52 12.11
C VAL A 8 -38.90 8.16 11.13
N GLU A 9 -38.60 9.36 10.65
CA GLU A 9 -39.35 10.01 9.59
C GLU A 9 -38.85 9.68 8.19
N GLY A 10 -37.53 9.63 8.02
CA GLY A 10 -36.91 9.26 6.76
C GLY A 10 -35.38 9.37 6.82
N THR A 11 -34.74 8.74 5.85
CA THR A 11 -33.27 8.81 5.64
C THR A 11 -32.96 9.89 4.60
N VAL A 12 -32.19 10.89 5.02
CA VAL A 12 -31.74 12.00 4.15
C VAL A 12 -30.58 11.58 3.29
N TYR A 13 -29.62 10.83 3.87
CA TYR A 13 -28.44 10.34 3.19
C TYR A 13 -28.03 8.99 3.77
N ARG A 14 -27.51 8.11 2.91
CA ARG A 14 -26.88 6.85 3.31
C ARG A 14 -25.74 6.49 2.38
N ASN A 15 -24.60 6.19 2.98
CA ASN A 15 -23.50 5.57 2.28
C ASN A 15 -23.68 4.03 2.31
N ALA A 16 -23.79 3.42 1.14
CA ALA A 16 -24.04 1.98 1.00
C ALA A 16 -22.83 1.10 1.39
N GLU A 17 -21.61 1.65 1.40
CA GLU A 17 -20.40 0.90 1.70
C GLU A 17 -20.13 0.79 3.20
N ASN A 18 -20.23 1.90 3.94
CA ASN A 18 -19.90 1.94 5.36
C ASN A 18 -21.13 2.08 6.28
N GLY A 19 -22.33 2.18 5.71
CA GLY A 19 -23.58 2.30 6.45
C GLY A 19 -23.77 3.64 7.15
N TYR A 20 -22.91 4.64 6.94
CA TYR A 20 -23.11 5.97 7.51
C TYR A 20 -24.39 6.58 6.96
N SER A 21 -25.25 7.01 7.88
CA SER A 21 -26.57 7.51 7.54
C SER A 21 -26.85 8.83 8.26
N VAL A 22 -27.56 9.71 7.58
CA VAL A 22 -28.15 10.93 8.12
C VAL A 22 -29.66 10.71 8.08
N VAL A 23 -30.26 10.63 9.24
CA VAL A 23 -31.69 10.25 9.41
C VAL A 23 -32.42 11.31 10.19
N THR A 24 -33.61 11.70 9.72
CA THR A 24 -34.49 12.56 10.46
C THR A 24 -35.44 11.72 11.32
N VAL A 25 -35.44 11.99 12.62
CA VAL A 25 -36.29 11.30 13.59
C VAL A 25 -37.18 12.30 14.35
N LYS A 26 -38.36 11.85 14.75
CA LYS A 26 -39.30 12.61 15.60
C LYS A 26 -39.19 12.08 17.02
N PRO A 27 -38.67 12.87 17.98
CA PRO A 27 -38.56 12.46 19.37
C PRO A 27 -39.93 12.21 20.01
N GLU A 28 -40.04 11.15 20.80
CA GLU A 28 -41.24 10.89 21.64
C GLU A 28 -41.21 11.76 22.90
N GLN A 29 -40.02 12.13 23.38
CA GLN A 29 -39.83 12.99 24.53
C GLN A 29 -39.86 14.47 24.12
N LYS A 30 -40.42 15.34 24.99
CA LYS A 30 -40.43 16.81 24.76
C LYS A 30 -39.03 17.42 25.00
N ILE A 31 -38.14 17.30 24.05
CA ILE A 31 -36.78 17.88 24.09
C ILE A 31 -36.68 19.27 23.44
N GLY A 32 -37.82 19.92 23.16
CA GLY A 32 -37.90 21.26 22.56
C GLY A 32 -37.65 21.33 21.05
N LEU A 33 -37.38 20.20 20.41
CA LEU A 33 -37.18 20.07 18.96
C LEU A 33 -38.33 19.23 18.36
N ARG A 34 -38.86 19.66 17.22
CA ARG A 34 -39.89 18.89 16.49
C ARG A 34 -39.30 17.67 15.80
N THR A 35 -38.08 17.80 15.26
CA THR A 35 -37.32 16.75 14.59
C THR A 35 -35.86 16.85 15.00
N VAL A 36 -35.17 15.73 15.02
CA VAL A 36 -33.73 15.61 15.32
C VAL A 36 -33.04 14.91 14.16
N THR A 37 -31.91 15.43 13.78
CA THR A 37 -31.04 14.75 12.83
C THR A 37 -30.12 13.79 13.60
N VAL A 38 -30.27 12.51 13.33
CA VAL A 38 -29.40 11.43 13.86
C VAL A 38 -28.38 11.06 12.80
N VAL A 39 -27.12 11.01 13.18
CA VAL A 39 -26.00 10.69 12.28
C VAL A 39 -25.17 9.55 12.85
N GLY A 40 -24.67 8.68 11.99
CA GLY A 40 -23.80 7.56 12.38
C GLY A 40 -23.89 6.39 11.43
N ALA A 41 -23.06 5.36 11.66
CA ALA A 41 -23.19 4.09 10.94
C ALA A 41 -24.38 3.33 11.53
N LEU A 42 -25.50 3.35 10.81
CA LEU A 42 -26.78 2.82 11.27
C LEU A 42 -27.22 1.65 10.39
N PRO A 43 -28.00 0.69 10.94
CA PRO A 43 -28.73 -0.26 10.09
C PRO A 43 -29.66 0.51 9.14
N MET A 44 -30.17 -0.17 8.14
CA MET A 44 -31.14 0.45 7.25
C MET A 44 -32.41 0.77 8.04
N LEU A 45 -32.76 2.07 8.13
CA LEU A 45 -33.85 2.58 8.90
C LEU A 45 -34.99 2.98 7.96
N SER A 46 -36.20 2.57 8.32
CA SER A 46 -37.42 2.84 7.55
C SER A 46 -38.29 3.89 8.25
N GLY A 47 -38.93 4.76 7.46
CA GLY A 47 -39.92 5.69 8.00
C GLY A 47 -41.05 4.95 8.73
N GLY A 48 -41.39 5.41 9.96
CA GLY A 48 -42.40 4.80 10.80
C GLY A 48 -41.90 3.79 11.83
N GLU A 49 -40.61 3.43 11.81
CA GLU A 49 -39.99 2.61 12.86
C GLU A 49 -39.70 3.45 14.10
N MET A 50 -39.97 2.88 15.26
CA MET A 50 -39.60 3.46 16.53
C MET A 50 -38.26 2.89 16.97
N GLY A 51 -37.35 3.74 17.48
CA GLY A 51 -36.03 3.30 17.92
C GLY A 51 -35.57 4.05 19.17
N ILE A 52 -34.73 3.32 19.95
CA ILE A 52 -33.93 3.90 21.04
C ILE A 52 -32.55 4.10 20.51
N PHE A 53 -32.19 5.35 20.28
CA PHE A 53 -30.87 5.74 19.77
C PHE A 53 -29.97 6.07 20.95
N THR A 54 -28.85 5.40 21.11
CA THR A 54 -27.83 5.63 22.15
C THR A 54 -26.61 6.30 21.53
N GLY A 55 -26.21 7.46 22.09
CA GLY A 55 -25.12 8.24 21.50
C GLY A 55 -24.78 9.50 22.30
N GLU A 56 -24.37 10.53 21.59
CA GLU A 56 -24.00 11.83 22.15
C GLU A 56 -24.48 12.98 21.26
N TRP A 57 -24.81 14.11 21.90
CA TRP A 57 -25.15 15.31 21.16
C TRP A 57 -23.92 16.01 20.69
N ILE A 58 -23.86 16.32 19.40
CA ILE A 58 -22.77 17.08 18.77
C ILE A 58 -23.33 18.35 18.13
N GLU A 59 -22.50 19.35 18.00
CA GLU A 59 -22.83 20.58 17.28
C GLU A 59 -22.02 20.62 15.99
N HIS A 60 -22.72 20.46 14.86
CA HIS A 60 -22.10 20.52 13.55
C HIS A 60 -22.03 21.98 13.08
N PRO A 61 -20.85 22.49 12.60
CA PRO A 61 -20.70 23.91 12.25
C PRO A 61 -21.71 24.41 11.21
N GLN A 62 -22.16 23.55 10.29
CA GLN A 62 -23.06 23.89 9.19
C GLN A 62 -24.50 23.43 9.42
N TYR A 63 -24.72 22.29 10.08
CA TYR A 63 -26.02 21.64 10.21
C TYR A 63 -26.59 21.75 11.64
N GLY A 64 -25.94 22.49 12.54
CA GLY A 64 -26.38 22.70 13.90
C GLY A 64 -26.32 21.44 14.77
N ARG A 65 -27.23 21.39 15.77
CA ARG A 65 -27.24 20.32 16.77
C ARG A 65 -27.75 19.01 16.19
N GLN A 66 -26.91 17.97 16.26
CA GLN A 66 -27.17 16.62 15.76
C GLN A 66 -26.93 15.57 16.87
N PHE A 67 -27.54 14.41 16.74
CA PHE A 67 -27.33 13.28 17.63
C PHE A 67 -26.47 12.24 16.95
N LYS A 68 -25.21 12.10 17.39
CA LYS A 68 -24.27 11.11 16.89
C LYS A 68 -24.55 9.77 17.55
N CYS A 69 -25.22 8.90 16.82
CA CYS A 69 -25.65 7.59 17.29
C CYS A 69 -24.56 6.56 17.16
N GLN A 70 -24.36 5.78 18.23
CA GLN A 70 -23.42 4.65 18.28
C GLN A 70 -24.14 3.31 18.25
N LYS A 71 -25.36 3.24 18.83
CA LYS A 71 -26.19 2.05 18.89
C LYS A 71 -27.64 2.43 18.70
N VAL A 72 -28.40 1.62 17.98
CA VAL A 72 -29.86 1.78 17.85
C VAL A 72 -30.56 0.45 18.11
N GLU A 73 -31.59 0.48 18.93
CA GLU A 73 -32.52 -0.62 19.18
C GLU A 73 -33.86 -0.27 18.55
N LEU A 74 -34.25 -1.02 17.51
CA LEU A 74 -35.45 -0.70 16.71
C LEU A 74 -36.60 -1.60 17.09
N GLN A 75 -37.79 -1.01 17.17
CA GLN A 75 -39.05 -1.69 17.32
C GLN A 75 -39.82 -1.64 15.99
N ARG A 76 -40.41 -2.77 15.63
CA ARG A 76 -41.21 -2.84 14.41
C ARG A 76 -42.51 -2.02 14.55
N PRO A 77 -42.96 -1.39 13.46
CA PRO A 77 -44.22 -0.67 13.49
C PRO A 77 -45.40 -1.64 13.69
N THR A 78 -46.27 -1.34 14.61
CA THR A 78 -47.48 -2.14 14.94
C THR A 78 -48.76 -1.51 14.40
N THR A 79 -48.72 -0.24 14.01
CA THR A 79 -49.88 0.49 13.49
C THR A 79 -49.96 0.43 11.97
N LEU A 80 -51.15 0.42 11.39
CA LEU A 80 -51.39 0.44 9.94
C LEU A 80 -50.61 1.54 9.21
N GLN A 81 -50.55 2.75 9.79
CA GLN A 81 -49.80 3.86 9.22
C GLN A 81 -48.27 3.63 9.28
N GLY A 82 -47.79 3.07 10.37
CA GLY A 82 -46.38 2.71 10.53
C GLY A 82 -45.97 1.63 9.53
N ILE A 83 -46.77 0.57 9.39
CA ILE A 83 -46.56 -0.52 8.44
C ILE A 83 -46.55 -0.01 6.99
N LEU A 84 -47.52 0.88 6.67
CA LEU A 84 -47.61 1.49 5.35
C LEU A 84 -46.34 2.34 5.02
N LYS A 85 -45.90 3.18 5.98
CA LYS A 85 -44.65 3.96 5.82
C LYS A 85 -43.44 3.07 5.69
N TYR A 86 -43.34 2.01 6.48
CA TYR A 86 -42.27 1.02 6.44
C TYR A 86 -42.15 0.39 5.06
N LEU A 87 -43.25 -0.14 4.51
CA LEU A 87 -43.26 -0.79 3.20
C LEU A 87 -43.04 0.20 2.05
N SER A 88 -43.49 1.47 2.19
CA SER A 88 -43.38 2.49 1.14
C SER A 88 -42.04 3.28 1.18
N SER A 89 -41.17 3.00 2.14
CA SER A 89 -39.90 3.73 2.35
C SER A 89 -38.85 3.56 1.21
N GLY A 90 -39.13 2.70 0.22
CA GLY A 90 -38.21 2.43 -0.89
C GLY A 90 -37.13 1.42 -0.56
N ILE A 91 -37.11 0.87 0.64
CA ILE A 91 -36.13 -0.10 1.12
C ILE A 91 -36.33 -1.46 0.42
N ILE A 92 -37.58 -1.88 0.20
CA ILE A 92 -37.90 -3.12 -0.49
C ILE A 92 -38.07 -2.82 -1.98
N HIS A 93 -37.19 -3.32 -2.83
CA HIS A 93 -37.29 -3.11 -4.28
C HIS A 93 -38.59 -3.70 -4.81
N GLY A 94 -39.28 -2.93 -5.64
CA GLY A 94 -40.57 -3.32 -6.18
C GLY A 94 -41.79 -2.96 -5.33
N VAL A 95 -41.59 -2.44 -4.11
CA VAL A 95 -42.70 -1.95 -3.24
C VAL A 95 -42.75 -0.41 -3.23
N GLY A 96 -43.47 0.17 -4.17
CA GLY A 96 -43.79 1.61 -4.13
C GLY A 96 -45.05 1.89 -3.30
N ALA A 97 -45.37 3.17 -3.10
CA ALA A 97 -46.49 3.61 -2.26
C ALA A 97 -47.87 2.99 -2.61
N LYS A 98 -48.09 2.67 -3.91
CA LYS A 98 -49.31 1.98 -4.35
C LYS A 98 -49.30 0.51 -3.91
N THR A 99 -48.20 -0.20 -4.16
CA THR A 99 -48.06 -1.61 -3.79
C THR A 99 -48.08 -1.81 -2.29
N ALA A 100 -47.45 -0.92 -1.52
CA ALA A 100 -47.53 -0.93 -0.06
C ALA A 100 -48.98 -0.79 0.45
N ARG A 101 -49.76 0.10 -0.14
CA ARG A 101 -51.20 0.24 0.18
C ARG A 101 -51.99 -1.02 -0.15
N ASP A 102 -51.75 -1.60 -1.32
CA ASP A 102 -52.45 -2.82 -1.75
C ASP A 102 -52.14 -3.99 -0.81
N ILE A 103 -50.87 -4.14 -0.36
CA ILE A 103 -50.45 -5.16 0.61
C ILE A 103 -51.10 -4.93 1.97
N VAL A 104 -51.04 -3.69 2.51
CA VAL A 104 -51.63 -3.34 3.82
C VAL A 104 -53.13 -3.44 3.81
N ASN A 105 -53.81 -3.08 2.72
CA ASN A 105 -55.26 -3.23 2.59
C ASN A 105 -55.65 -4.72 2.57
N CYS A 106 -54.82 -5.61 2.04
CA CYS A 106 -55.09 -7.03 2.00
C CYS A 106 -54.91 -7.72 3.37
N PHE A 107 -53.87 -7.33 4.11
CA PHE A 107 -53.42 -8.06 5.31
C PHE A 107 -53.57 -7.26 6.63
N GLY A 108 -53.83 -5.97 6.56
CA GLY A 108 -54.01 -5.13 7.76
C GLY A 108 -52.77 -5.08 8.65
N GLU A 109 -52.99 -5.18 9.97
CA GLU A 109 -51.93 -5.18 10.98
C GLU A 109 -51.10 -6.45 10.96
N ASP A 110 -51.58 -7.56 10.37
CA ASP A 110 -50.85 -8.82 10.22
C ASP A 110 -49.84 -8.81 9.06
N THR A 111 -49.75 -7.72 8.30
CA THR A 111 -48.93 -7.62 7.10
C THR A 111 -47.49 -8.07 7.33
N LEU A 112 -46.83 -7.57 8.38
CA LEU A 112 -45.42 -7.94 8.65
C LEU A 112 -45.28 -9.38 9.11
N LYS A 113 -46.25 -9.89 9.86
CA LYS A 113 -46.30 -11.30 10.29
C LYS A 113 -46.46 -12.24 9.09
N ILE A 114 -47.30 -11.86 8.14
CA ILE A 114 -47.49 -12.62 6.90
C ILE A 114 -46.24 -12.61 6.04
N LEU A 115 -45.53 -11.48 5.94
CA LEU A 115 -44.24 -11.41 5.24
C LEU A 115 -43.16 -12.28 5.88
N ASP A 116 -43.16 -12.44 7.21
CA ASP A 116 -42.24 -13.27 7.95
C ASP A 116 -42.58 -14.77 7.88
N GLU A 117 -43.86 -15.14 8.16
CA GLU A 117 -44.27 -16.52 8.39
C GLU A 117 -44.91 -17.17 7.15
N HIS A 118 -45.57 -16.40 6.32
CA HIS A 118 -46.36 -16.87 5.17
C HIS A 118 -46.18 -15.99 3.93
N PRO A 119 -44.94 -15.78 3.45
CA PRO A 119 -44.63 -14.86 2.37
C PRO A 119 -45.30 -15.24 1.04
N GLU A 120 -45.67 -16.50 0.85
CA GLU A 120 -46.39 -16.98 -0.32
C GLU A 120 -47.81 -16.33 -0.46
N ARG A 121 -48.39 -15.86 0.65
CA ARG A 121 -49.69 -15.17 0.63
C ARG A 121 -49.63 -13.80 -0.05
N LEU A 122 -48.46 -13.23 -0.34
CA LEU A 122 -48.35 -12.04 -1.17
C LEU A 122 -49.00 -12.19 -2.56
N GLN A 123 -49.21 -13.43 -3.03
CA GLN A 123 -49.93 -13.72 -4.27
C GLN A 123 -51.43 -13.35 -4.17
N GLU A 124 -51.99 -13.22 -2.97
CA GLU A 124 -53.37 -12.81 -2.75
C GLU A 124 -53.59 -11.30 -3.03
N VAL A 125 -52.49 -10.50 -3.07
CA VAL A 125 -52.52 -9.06 -3.32
C VAL A 125 -52.87 -8.76 -4.78
N PRO A 126 -53.88 -7.93 -5.08
CA PRO A 126 -54.26 -7.56 -6.43
C PRO A 126 -53.08 -7.04 -7.27
N ASN A 127 -52.98 -7.47 -8.52
CA ASN A 127 -51.93 -7.10 -9.48
C ASN A 127 -50.49 -7.53 -9.08
N MET A 128 -50.34 -8.52 -8.22
CA MET A 128 -49.06 -9.11 -7.82
C MET A 128 -48.66 -10.26 -8.75
N GLY A 129 -47.85 -9.96 -9.76
CA GLY A 129 -47.38 -11.00 -10.71
C GLY A 129 -46.35 -11.94 -10.06
N LYS A 130 -46.27 -13.21 -10.55
CA LYS A 130 -45.38 -14.25 -10.01
C LYS A 130 -43.89 -13.85 -9.91
N LYS A 131 -43.36 -13.05 -10.82
CA LYS A 131 -41.99 -12.59 -10.80
C LYS A 131 -41.78 -11.51 -9.73
N ARG A 132 -42.75 -10.63 -9.56
CA ARG A 132 -42.68 -9.48 -8.65
C ARG A 132 -42.75 -9.88 -7.20
N TRP A 133 -43.69 -10.76 -6.80
CA TRP A 133 -43.77 -11.20 -5.42
C TRP A 133 -42.55 -11.96 -4.93
N LYS A 134 -41.93 -12.80 -5.82
CA LYS A 134 -40.67 -13.48 -5.49
C LYS A 134 -39.56 -12.48 -5.22
N GLN A 135 -39.40 -11.49 -6.06
CA GLN A 135 -38.38 -10.45 -5.89
C GLN A 135 -38.60 -9.64 -4.59
N ILE A 136 -39.85 -9.30 -4.28
CA ILE A 136 -40.19 -8.60 -3.02
C ILE A 136 -39.83 -9.44 -1.80
N ILE A 137 -40.08 -10.74 -1.83
CA ILE A 137 -39.76 -11.66 -0.73
C ILE A 137 -38.25 -11.82 -0.58
N GLU A 138 -37.55 -12.06 -1.66
CA GLU A 138 -36.09 -12.21 -1.67
C GLU A 138 -35.43 -10.95 -1.05
N ASP A 139 -35.81 -9.76 -1.50
CA ASP A 139 -35.32 -8.50 -0.96
C ASP A 139 -35.67 -8.30 0.53
N TYR A 140 -36.90 -8.61 0.91
CA TYR A 140 -37.35 -8.50 2.29
C TYR A 140 -36.57 -9.44 3.22
N GLN A 141 -36.38 -10.70 2.83
CA GLN A 141 -35.64 -11.70 3.58
C GLN A 141 -34.17 -11.32 3.70
N GLN A 142 -33.55 -10.87 2.62
CA GLN A 142 -32.15 -10.43 2.62
C GLN A 142 -31.94 -9.25 3.59
N GLN A 143 -32.87 -8.31 3.62
CA GLN A 143 -32.77 -7.18 4.53
C GLN A 143 -32.97 -7.56 6.00
N GLN A 144 -33.93 -8.46 6.27
CA GLN A 144 -34.16 -8.99 7.62
C GLN A 144 -32.93 -9.72 8.14
N SER A 145 -32.32 -10.53 7.31
CA SER A 145 -31.10 -11.28 7.58
C SER A 145 -29.91 -10.36 7.89
N THR A 146 -29.69 -9.36 7.02
CA THR A 146 -28.64 -8.34 7.23
C THR A 146 -28.84 -7.60 8.54
N ARG A 147 -30.06 -7.20 8.83
CA ARG A 147 -30.42 -6.49 10.07
C ARG A 147 -30.20 -7.35 11.32
N ALA A 148 -30.66 -8.59 11.28
CA ALA A 148 -30.46 -9.55 12.38
C ALA A 148 -28.96 -9.82 12.64
N ALA A 149 -28.18 -9.95 11.57
CA ALA A 149 -26.74 -10.10 11.63
C ALA A 149 -26.06 -8.86 12.25
N MET A 150 -26.45 -7.66 11.82
CA MET A 150 -25.91 -6.41 12.37
C MET A 150 -26.22 -6.25 13.87
N VAL A 151 -27.46 -6.48 14.30
CA VAL A 151 -27.86 -6.43 15.70
C VAL A 151 -27.09 -7.44 16.52
N PHE A 152 -26.98 -8.67 16.02
CA PHE A 152 -26.18 -9.73 16.66
C PHE A 152 -24.73 -9.29 16.87
N LEU A 153 -24.07 -8.81 15.83
CA LEU A 153 -22.67 -8.40 15.89
C LEU A 153 -22.46 -7.18 16.80
N GLN A 154 -23.36 -6.19 16.75
CA GLN A 154 -23.30 -5.02 17.63
C GLN A 154 -23.44 -5.38 19.11
N THR A 155 -24.20 -6.44 19.44
CA THR A 155 -24.32 -6.96 20.82
C THR A 155 -22.95 -7.40 21.37
N TYR A 156 -22.03 -7.81 20.49
CA TYR A 156 -20.66 -8.20 20.86
C TYR A 156 -19.64 -7.07 20.59
N GLY A 157 -20.08 -5.82 20.48
CA GLY A 157 -19.20 -4.64 20.36
C GLY A 157 -18.60 -4.42 18.98
N VAL A 158 -19.10 -5.11 17.95
CA VAL A 158 -18.67 -4.88 16.55
C VAL A 158 -19.24 -3.56 16.05
N SER A 159 -18.41 -2.73 15.42
CA SER A 159 -18.88 -1.48 14.82
C SER A 159 -19.91 -1.73 13.71
N ALA A 160 -20.82 -0.79 13.51
CA ALA A 160 -21.88 -0.95 12.51
C ALA A 160 -21.33 -1.10 11.08
N SER A 161 -20.25 -0.41 10.73
CA SER A 161 -19.62 -0.54 9.41
C SER A 161 -19.02 -1.92 9.18
N LEU A 162 -18.34 -2.48 10.20
CA LEU A 162 -17.78 -3.83 10.13
C LEU A 162 -18.91 -4.88 10.13
N ALA A 163 -19.93 -4.71 10.95
CA ALA A 163 -21.09 -5.58 10.97
C ALA A 163 -21.81 -5.64 9.61
N LEU A 164 -21.88 -4.52 8.90
CA LEU A 164 -22.41 -4.47 7.54
C LEU A 164 -21.53 -5.24 6.55
N LYS A 165 -20.21 -5.08 6.61
CA LYS A 165 -19.28 -5.84 5.77
C LYS A 165 -19.43 -7.35 5.99
N ILE A 166 -19.47 -7.78 7.26
CA ILE A 166 -19.64 -9.18 7.64
C ILE A 166 -20.98 -9.74 7.11
N SER A 167 -22.06 -8.98 7.31
CA SER A 167 -23.39 -9.41 6.85
C SER A 167 -23.53 -9.49 5.34
N LYS A 168 -22.81 -8.65 4.58
CA LYS A 168 -22.76 -8.74 3.12
C LYS A 168 -22.10 -10.03 2.62
N VAL A 169 -21.03 -10.50 3.29
CA VAL A 169 -20.30 -11.71 2.91
C VAL A 169 -21.08 -12.98 3.28
N TYR A 170 -21.61 -13.05 4.51
CA TYR A 170 -22.21 -14.30 5.00
C TYR A 170 -23.74 -14.34 4.94
N GLY A 171 -24.39 -13.19 4.78
CA GLY A 171 -25.86 -13.11 4.72
C GLY A 171 -26.53 -13.75 5.94
N GLU A 172 -27.45 -14.67 5.71
CA GLU A 172 -28.18 -15.43 6.72
C GLU A 172 -27.28 -16.32 7.59
N ARG A 173 -26.14 -16.75 7.04
CA ARG A 173 -25.20 -17.61 7.77
C ARG A 173 -24.32 -16.88 8.76
N THR A 174 -24.38 -15.55 8.85
CA THR A 174 -23.52 -14.73 9.71
C THR A 174 -23.45 -15.24 11.14
N GLN A 175 -24.61 -15.46 11.78
CA GLN A 175 -24.65 -15.92 13.18
C GLN A 175 -24.06 -17.32 13.34
N ALA A 176 -24.35 -18.23 12.42
CA ALA A 176 -23.85 -19.62 12.45
C ALA A 176 -22.33 -19.64 12.29
N VAL A 177 -21.79 -18.93 11.30
CA VAL A 177 -20.35 -18.84 11.05
C VAL A 177 -19.61 -18.24 12.26
N ILE A 178 -20.08 -17.10 12.75
CA ILE A 178 -19.44 -16.40 13.88
C ILE A 178 -19.47 -17.23 15.16
N ARG A 179 -20.57 -17.94 15.44
CA ARG A 179 -20.65 -18.84 16.61
C ARG A 179 -19.78 -20.06 16.47
N ALA A 180 -19.63 -20.61 15.27
CA ALA A 180 -18.80 -21.77 15.01
C ALA A 180 -17.30 -21.42 15.05
N ASN A 181 -16.90 -20.38 14.33
CA ASN A 181 -15.51 -19.91 14.27
C ASN A 181 -15.40 -18.44 13.88
N PRO A 182 -15.35 -17.49 14.83
CA PRO A 182 -15.23 -16.07 14.53
C PRO A 182 -13.90 -15.71 13.85
N TYR A 183 -12.90 -16.57 13.93
CA TYR A 183 -11.57 -16.31 13.34
C TYR A 183 -11.56 -16.49 11.82
N GLN A 184 -12.58 -17.12 11.24
CA GLN A 184 -12.78 -17.19 9.80
C GLN A 184 -12.91 -15.80 9.17
N LEU A 185 -13.36 -14.81 9.94
CA LEU A 185 -13.39 -13.39 9.50
C LEU A 185 -12.03 -12.87 9.06
N CYS A 186 -10.93 -13.40 9.60
CA CYS A 186 -9.57 -12.98 9.23
C CYS A 186 -9.16 -13.42 7.82
N ASP A 187 -9.77 -14.49 7.32
CA ASP A 187 -9.49 -15.04 6.00
C ASP A 187 -10.49 -14.52 4.95
N ASP A 188 -11.75 -14.26 5.35
CA ASP A 188 -12.84 -13.96 4.43
C ASP A 188 -13.15 -12.46 4.28
N ILE A 189 -12.66 -11.59 5.19
CA ILE A 189 -13.03 -10.17 5.19
C ILE A 189 -11.81 -9.26 5.30
N ASP A 190 -11.56 -8.50 4.25
CA ASP A 190 -10.48 -7.52 4.24
C ASP A 190 -10.63 -6.46 5.34
N GLY A 191 -9.53 -6.24 6.06
CA GLY A 191 -9.47 -5.29 7.17
C GLY A 191 -9.87 -5.88 8.53
N VAL A 192 -10.24 -7.17 8.61
CA VAL A 192 -10.45 -7.87 9.87
C VAL A 192 -9.19 -8.64 10.26
N GLY A 193 -8.43 -8.08 11.20
CA GLY A 193 -7.28 -8.77 11.78
C GLY A 193 -7.63 -9.66 12.99
N PHE A 194 -6.67 -10.51 13.39
CA PHE A 194 -6.82 -11.41 14.56
C PHE A 194 -7.35 -10.72 15.82
N LYS A 195 -6.86 -9.51 16.15
CA LYS A 195 -7.28 -8.79 17.36
C LYS A 195 -8.78 -8.48 17.36
N THR A 196 -9.34 -8.13 16.21
CA THR A 196 -10.78 -7.86 16.06
C THR A 196 -11.59 -9.16 16.18
N ALA A 197 -11.15 -10.22 15.50
CA ALA A 197 -11.79 -11.53 15.57
C ALA A 197 -11.69 -12.13 16.98
N ASP A 198 -10.57 -11.95 17.68
CA ASP A 198 -10.36 -12.41 19.06
C ASP A 198 -11.23 -11.67 20.07
N ALA A 199 -11.44 -10.38 19.89
CA ALA A 199 -12.38 -9.59 20.69
C ALA A 199 -13.83 -10.12 20.52
N ILE A 200 -14.24 -10.42 19.28
CA ILE A 200 -15.55 -11.00 18.97
C ILE A 200 -15.65 -12.42 19.60
N GLY A 201 -14.62 -13.25 19.39
CA GLY A 201 -14.57 -14.63 19.94
C GLY A 201 -14.68 -14.65 21.46
N THR A 202 -13.95 -13.78 22.14
CA THR A 202 -13.99 -13.62 23.58
C THR A 202 -15.37 -13.18 24.06
N ALA A 203 -16.00 -12.23 23.39
CA ALA A 203 -17.34 -11.73 23.71
C ALA A 203 -18.43 -12.80 23.53
N ILE A 204 -18.28 -13.68 22.56
CA ILE A 204 -19.18 -14.82 22.29
C ILE A 204 -18.94 -15.98 23.27
N GLY A 205 -17.78 -16.01 23.95
CA GLY A 205 -17.42 -17.06 24.91
C GLY A 205 -16.66 -18.23 24.29
N ILE A 206 -15.93 -18.02 23.20
CA ILE A 206 -15.01 -19.02 22.64
C ILE A 206 -13.92 -19.32 23.67
N PRO A 207 -13.63 -20.60 23.97
CA PRO A 207 -12.58 -20.98 24.91
C PRO A 207 -11.21 -20.40 24.52
N PRO A 208 -10.41 -19.91 25.50
CA PRO A 208 -9.09 -19.31 25.22
C PRO A 208 -8.12 -20.27 24.53
N ASP A 209 -8.30 -21.55 24.67
CA ASP A 209 -7.48 -22.66 24.17
C ASP A 209 -8.09 -23.35 22.92
N SER A 210 -9.11 -22.76 22.30
CA SER A 210 -9.75 -23.34 21.11
C SER A 210 -8.79 -23.43 19.92
N ASP A 211 -8.85 -24.53 19.17
CA ASP A 211 -8.03 -24.80 18.00
C ASP A 211 -8.14 -23.69 16.94
N GLY A 212 -9.35 -23.18 16.70
CA GLY A 212 -9.59 -22.08 15.78
C GLY A 212 -8.87 -20.78 16.17
N ARG A 213 -8.82 -20.47 17.48
CA ARG A 213 -8.09 -19.33 18.02
C ARG A 213 -6.59 -19.47 17.83
N ILE A 214 -6.05 -20.64 18.14
CA ILE A 214 -4.62 -20.93 18.01
C ILE A 214 -4.20 -20.90 16.53
N SER A 215 -4.98 -21.51 15.63
CA SER A 215 -4.73 -21.49 14.20
C SER A 215 -4.71 -20.07 13.61
N ALA A 216 -5.70 -19.26 13.97
CA ALA A 216 -5.75 -17.87 13.53
C ALA A 216 -4.60 -17.03 14.07
N ALA A 217 -4.16 -17.27 15.31
CA ALA A 217 -3.01 -16.60 15.90
C ALA A 217 -1.69 -16.97 15.20
N LEU A 218 -1.49 -18.24 14.86
CA LEU A 218 -0.32 -18.71 14.09
C LEU A 218 -0.24 -18.01 12.73
N LYS A 219 -1.34 -18.00 11.97
CA LYS A 219 -1.44 -17.28 10.68
C LYS A 219 -1.20 -15.77 10.87
N TYR A 220 -1.81 -15.18 11.91
CA TYR A 220 -1.66 -13.76 12.20
C TYR A 220 -0.21 -13.36 12.50
N VAL A 221 0.48 -14.11 13.37
CA VAL A 221 1.88 -13.80 13.71
C VAL A 221 2.76 -13.89 12.48
N LEU A 222 2.59 -14.90 11.62
CA LEU A 222 3.33 -15.02 10.37
C LEU A 222 3.04 -13.85 9.42
N ARG A 223 1.76 -13.46 9.24
CA ARG A 223 1.37 -12.30 8.39
C ARG A 223 1.91 -10.98 8.96
N ASP A 224 1.78 -10.77 10.27
CA ASP A 224 2.27 -9.57 10.95
C ASP A 224 3.78 -9.41 10.79
N GLN A 225 4.54 -10.49 10.94
CA GLN A 225 5.98 -10.47 10.78
C GLN A 225 6.41 -10.32 9.30
N ALA A 226 5.64 -10.84 8.36
CA ALA A 226 5.87 -10.61 6.94
C ALA A 226 5.68 -9.12 6.56
N VAL A 227 4.66 -8.47 7.10
CA VAL A 227 4.36 -7.05 6.82
C VAL A 227 5.27 -6.11 7.60
N SER A 228 5.52 -6.36 8.89
CA SER A 228 6.25 -5.45 9.77
C SER A 228 7.76 -5.56 9.66
N MET A 229 8.27 -6.80 9.45
CA MET A 229 9.70 -7.12 9.45
C MET A 229 10.20 -7.64 8.10
N GLY A 230 9.31 -7.94 7.16
CA GLY A 230 9.65 -8.49 5.87
C GLY A 230 10.10 -9.95 5.89
N HIS A 231 9.75 -10.70 6.94
CA HIS A 231 10.07 -12.13 7.04
C HIS A 231 9.20 -12.95 6.10
N VAL A 232 9.79 -13.92 5.42
CA VAL A 232 9.08 -14.88 4.55
C VAL A 232 8.61 -16.09 5.37
N TYR A 233 9.40 -16.46 6.37
CA TYR A 233 9.09 -17.49 7.37
C TYR A 233 9.44 -17.02 8.77
N LEU A 234 9.07 -17.79 9.77
CA LEU A 234 9.63 -17.68 11.12
C LEU A 234 10.28 -19.01 11.54
N PRO A 235 11.41 -18.97 12.28
CA PRO A 235 11.89 -20.14 12.99
C PRO A 235 10.80 -20.68 13.92
N MET A 236 10.64 -22.01 13.99
CA MET A 236 9.57 -22.65 14.75
C MET A 236 9.55 -22.18 16.21
N ASP A 237 10.69 -22.14 16.86
CA ASP A 237 10.81 -21.70 18.25
C ASP A 237 10.34 -20.27 18.46
N GLU A 238 10.68 -19.37 17.56
CA GLU A 238 10.24 -17.97 17.60
C GLU A 238 8.73 -17.85 17.42
N LEU A 239 8.16 -18.55 16.45
CA LEU A 239 6.72 -18.57 16.21
C LEU A 239 5.96 -19.08 17.44
N LEU A 240 6.39 -20.22 17.99
CA LEU A 240 5.77 -20.81 19.20
C LEU A 240 5.82 -19.84 20.38
N ASN A 241 6.97 -19.20 20.62
CA ASN A 241 7.13 -18.24 21.72
C ASN A 241 6.23 -17.02 21.55
N ARG A 242 6.14 -16.46 20.35
CA ARG A 242 5.28 -15.29 20.05
C ARG A 242 3.80 -15.64 20.20
N CYS A 243 3.38 -16.79 19.70
CA CYS A 243 1.99 -17.25 19.83
C CYS A 243 1.62 -17.56 21.28
N THR A 244 2.49 -18.23 22.03
CA THR A 244 2.30 -18.50 23.48
C THR A 244 2.13 -17.20 24.27
N ALA A 245 2.97 -16.20 24.01
CA ALA A 245 2.88 -14.89 24.64
C ALA A 245 1.59 -14.13 24.27
N LEU A 246 1.18 -14.21 22.99
CA LEU A 246 -0.03 -13.55 22.48
C LEU A 246 -1.30 -14.17 23.08
N LEU A 247 -1.39 -15.49 23.07
CA LEU A 247 -2.60 -16.23 23.42
C LEU A 247 -2.70 -16.53 24.92
N ARG A 248 -1.55 -16.56 25.63
CA ARG A 248 -1.41 -16.98 27.04
C ARG A 248 -1.88 -18.43 27.27
N VAL A 249 -1.55 -19.31 26.32
CA VAL A 249 -1.77 -20.78 26.43
C VAL A 249 -0.43 -21.51 26.52
N SER A 250 -0.45 -22.83 26.79
CA SER A 250 0.78 -23.61 26.88
C SER A 250 1.46 -23.74 25.49
N ARG A 251 2.78 -23.89 25.49
CA ARG A 251 3.57 -24.09 24.27
C ARG A 251 3.22 -25.39 23.55
N GLU A 252 2.90 -26.41 24.33
CA GLU A 252 2.55 -27.77 23.85
C GLU A 252 1.26 -27.70 23.02
N MET A 253 0.25 -26.92 23.45
CA MET A 253 -1.00 -26.73 22.72
C MET A 253 -0.75 -26.04 21.38
N VAL A 254 0.06 -24.98 21.38
CA VAL A 254 0.40 -24.26 20.11
C VAL A 254 1.18 -25.19 19.18
N ALA A 255 2.14 -25.97 19.69
CA ALA A 255 2.92 -26.93 18.90
C ALA A 255 2.05 -28.07 18.34
N HIS A 256 1.08 -28.54 19.13
CA HIS A 256 0.13 -29.57 18.68
C HIS A 256 -0.72 -29.02 17.50
N GLN A 257 -1.29 -27.83 17.65
CA GLN A 257 -2.11 -27.23 16.62
C GLN A 257 -1.29 -26.89 15.37
N LEU A 258 -0.04 -26.46 15.52
CA LEU A 258 0.87 -26.23 14.39
C LEU A 258 1.07 -27.50 13.54
N LYS A 259 1.27 -28.67 14.21
CA LYS A 259 1.36 -29.96 13.50
C LYS A 259 0.06 -30.33 12.78
N THR A 260 -1.09 -30.07 13.40
CA THR A 260 -2.41 -30.27 12.77
C THR A 260 -2.53 -29.41 11.51
N MET A 261 -2.16 -28.12 11.57
CA MET A 261 -2.20 -27.22 10.42
C MET A 261 -1.22 -27.62 9.32
N GLN A 262 -0.07 -28.20 9.66
CA GLN A 262 0.86 -28.77 8.67
C GLN A 262 0.21 -29.96 7.94
N LEU A 263 -0.44 -30.87 8.64
CA LEU A 263 -1.16 -32.00 8.03
C LEU A 263 -2.30 -31.56 7.10
N LEU A 264 -2.99 -30.49 7.48
CA LEU A 264 -4.04 -29.85 6.67
C LEU A 264 -3.49 -28.98 5.54
N ARG A 265 -2.17 -28.82 5.40
CA ARG A 265 -1.49 -27.94 4.44
C ARG A 265 -1.84 -26.46 4.59
N GLU A 266 -2.28 -26.05 5.74
CA GLU A 266 -2.55 -24.64 6.07
C GLU A 266 -1.28 -23.88 6.42
N LEU A 267 -0.24 -24.57 6.87
CA LEU A 267 1.13 -24.08 7.06
C LEU A 267 2.13 -25.08 6.49
N VAL A 268 3.30 -24.58 6.10
CA VAL A 268 4.40 -25.40 5.60
C VAL A 268 5.55 -25.32 6.59
N ILE A 269 6.08 -26.48 6.97
CA ILE A 269 7.30 -26.59 7.78
C ILE A 269 8.38 -27.20 6.89
N SER A 270 9.53 -26.58 6.85
CA SER A 270 10.71 -27.03 6.11
C SER A 270 11.98 -26.83 6.95
N GLY A 271 13.08 -27.46 6.60
CA GLY A 271 14.32 -27.46 7.36
C GLY A 271 14.54 -28.78 8.10
N ASP A 272 15.70 -28.90 8.73
CA ASP A 272 16.10 -30.08 9.51
C ASP A 272 15.67 -29.93 10.98
N ASP A 273 15.67 -31.03 11.74
CA ASP A 273 15.34 -31.03 13.16
C ASP A 273 16.21 -30.02 13.94
N GLY A 274 15.56 -29.07 14.59
CA GLY A 274 16.21 -27.99 15.34
C GLY A 274 16.45 -26.70 14.55
N ASP A 275 16.20 -26.70 13.23
CA ASP A 275 16.23 -25.51 12.37
C ASP A 275 15.01 -25.47 11.45
N GLU A 276 13.85 -25.73 12.04
CA GLU A 276 12.59 -25.75 11.30
C GLU A 276 12.06 -24.35 11.03
N HIS A 277 11.66 -24.13 9.78
CA HIS A 277 11.12 -22.88 9.25
C HIS A 277 9.63 -23.03 8.96
N VAL A 278 8.80 -22.16 9.53
CA VAL A 278 7.36 -22.21 9.37
C VAL A 278 6.90 -21.10 8.43
N TYR A 279 6.20 -21.48 7.37
CA TYR A 279 5.72 -20.60 6.30
C TYR A 279 4.21 -20.56 6.22
N LEU A 280 3.69 -19.43 5.74
CA LEU A 280 2.43 -19.41 5.02
C LEU A 280 2.65 -20.05 3.63
N PRO A 281 1.74 -20.92 3.15
CA PRO A 281 1.94 -21.67 1.88
C PRO A 281 2.25 -20.79 0.68
N ALA A 282 1.67 -19.58 0.63
CA ALA A 282 1.89 -18.64 -0.45
C ALA A 282 3.36 -18.20 -0.56
N TYR A 283 4.03 -17.98 0.58
CA TYR A 283 5.44 -17.56 0.61
C TYR A 283 6.40 -18.72 0.32
N ASP A 284 6.16 -19.91 0.86
CA ASP A 284 6.97 -21.08 0.53
C ASP A 284 6.92 -21.39 -0.98
N SER A 285 5.70 -21.38 -1.54
CA SER A 285 5.50 -21.55 -2.99
C SER A 285 6.19 -20.44 -3.80
N ALA A 286 6.13 -19.19 -3.33
CA ALA A 286 6.76 -18.07 -4.02
C ALA A 286 8.29 -18.21 -4.06
N GLU A 287 8.94 -18.53 -2.94
CA GLU A 287 10.39 -18.73 -2.92
C GLU A 287 10.83 -19.89 -3.83
N ARG A 288 10.13 -21.03 -3.79
CA ARG A 288 10.43 -22.18 -4.66
C ARG A 288 10.33 -21.80 -6.12
N GLU A 289 9.23 -21.15 -6.48
CA GLU A 289 8.97 -20.78 -7.86
C GLU A 289 9.94 -19.73 -8.38
N VAL A 290 10.28 -18.71 -7.57
CA VAL A 290 11.30 -17.69 -7.91
C VAL A 290 12.66 -18.35 -8.14
N ALA A 291 13.08 -19.26 -7.26
CA ALA A 291 14.34 -19.96 -7.42
C ALA A 291 14.38 -20.81 -8.72
N THR A 292 13.30 -21.56 -8.97
CA THR A 292 13.19 -22.39 -10.17
C THR A 292 13.20 -21.55 -11.43
N ARG A 293 12.38 -20.49 -11.50
CA ARG A 293 12.27 -19.64 -12.70
C ARG A 293 13.55 -18.87 -13.02
N LEU A 294 14.23 -18.34 -12.01
CA LEU A 294 15.53 -17.69 -12.22
C LEU A 294 16.57 -18.66 -12.78
N CYS A 295 16.61 -19.88 -12.26
CA CYS A 295 17.51 -20.91 -12.77
C CYS A 295 17.14 -21.38 -14.20
N GLU A 296 15.84 -21.49 -14.50
CA GLU A 296 15.35 -21.79 -15.87
C GLU A 296 15.77 -20.70 -16.86
N LEU A 297 15.57 -19.42 -16.52
CA LEU A 297 15.97 -18.29 -17.34
C LEU A 297 17.49 -18.23 -17.53
N MET A 298 18.26 -18.52 -16.50
CA MET A 298 19.72 -18.60 -16.58
C MET A 298 20.20 -19.70 -17.54
N ALA A 299 19.51 -20.84 -17.52
CA ALA A 299 19.85 -22.00 -18.38
C ALA A 299 19.25 -21.88 -19.80
N SER A 300 18.31 -20.95 -20.02
CA SER A 300 17.67 -20.79 -21.32
C SER A 300 18.66 -20.22 -22.36
N THR A 301 18.59 -20.78 -23.58
CA THR A 301 19.42 -20.26 -24.68
C THR A 301 18.79 -18.98 -25.21
N VAL A 302 19.56 -17.92 -25.26
CA VAL A 302 19.20 -16.65 -25.89
C VAL A 302 20.07 -16.39 -27.12
N PRO A 303 19.57 -15.69 -28.14
CA PRO A 303 20.39 -15.32 -29.29
C PRO A 303 21.62 -14.52 -28.84
N SER A 304 22.83 -14.91 -29.28
CA SER A 304 24.02 -14.16 -28.99
C SER A 304 24.08 -12.90 -29.85
N CYS A 305 24.07 -11.73 -29.19
CA CYS A 305 24.25 -10.43 -29.82
C CYS A 305 25.71 -9.94 -29.70
N ALA A 306 26.66 -10.84 -29.53
CA ALA A 306 28.02 -10.50 -29.13
C ALA A 306 29.05 -10.43 -30.31
N THR A 307 28.61 -10.71 -31.54
CA THR A 307 29.47 -10.50 -32.71
C THR A 307 29.69 -8.99 -32.85
N ASP A 308 30.95 -8.56 -32.85
CA ASP A 308 31.32 -7.12 -32.91
C ASP A 308 30.88 -6.24 -31.74
N ALA A 309 30.59 -6.85 -30.57
CA ALA A 309 30.09 -6.11 -29.40
C ALA A 309 31.09 -5.06 -28.87
N GLU A 310 32.39 -5.37 -28.91
CA GLU A 310 33.47 -4.44 -28.51
C GLU A 310 33.47 -3.19 -29.42
N ASP A 311 33.41 -3.38 -30.73
CA ASP A 311 33.40 -2.29 -31.72
C ASP A 311 32.13 -1.44 -31.54
N SER A 312 31.01 -2.08 -31.24
CA SER A 312 29.74 -1.39 -30.98
C SER A 312 29.75 -0.56 -29.68
N ILE A 313 30.42 -1.05 -28.62
CA ILE A 313 30.64 -0.31 -27.39
C ILE A 313 31.56 0.90 -27.67
N ASP A 314 32.64 0.72 -28.42
CA ASP A 314 33.57 1.79 -28.80
C ASP A 314 32.87 2.86 -29.65
N ALA A 315 32.02 2.46 -30.57
CA ALA A 315 31.19 3.39 -31.35
C ALA A 315 30.19 4.18 -30.46
N PHE A 316 29.60 3.52 -29.45
CA PHE A 316 28.73 4.19 -28.48
C PHE A 316 29.51 5.20 -27.61
N GLU A 317 30.69 4.83 -27.11
CA GLU A 317 31.57 5.73 -26.35
C GLU A 317 31.94 6.96 -27.15
N ALA A 318 32.35 6.76 -28.42
CA ALA A 318 32.74 7.83 -29.33
C ALA A 318 31.52 8.77 -29.61
N ARG A 319 30.32 8.21 -29.82
CA ARG A 319 29.10 8.96 -30.11
C ARG A 319 28.67 9.86 -28.94
N TYR A 320 28.77 9.35 -27.72
CA TYR A 320 28.29 10.06 -26.51
C TYR A 320 29.42 10.74 -25.73
N HIS A 321 30.65 10.71 -26.20
CA HIS A 321 31.85 11.27 -25.56
C HIS A 321 32.03 10.80 -24.12
N ILE A 322 31.90 9.50 -23.89
CA ILE A 322 32.08 8.83 -22.62
C ILE A 322 33.12 7.74 -22.71
N GLU A 323 33.64 7.27 -21.58
CA GLU A 323 34.56 6.16 -21.48
C GLU A 323 34.05 5.24 -20.37
N PHE A 324 33.75 3.99 -20.70
CA PHE A 324 33.32 3.00 -19.71
C PHE A 324 34.54 2.42 -18.97
N SER A 325 34.40 2.20 -17.67
CA SER A 325 35.40 1.40 -16.95
C SER A 325 35.33 -0.06 -17.38
N GLN A 326 36.41 -0.82 -17.03
CA GLN A 326 36.46 -2.23 -17.35
C GLN A 326 35.24 -3.02 -16.85
N ARG A 327 34.81 -2.76 -15.61
CA ARG A 327 33.62 -3.42 -15.05
C ARG A 327 32.31 -3.02 -15.74
N GLN A 328 32.22 -1.78 -16.19
CA GLN A 328 31.03 -1.30 -16.94
C GLN A 328 30.97 -1.95 -18.32
N ARG A 329 32.11 -2.07 -19.03
CA ARG A 329 32.23 -2.83 -20.30
C ARG A 329 31.85 -4.30 -20.09
N GLU A 330 32.36 -4.93 -19.04
CA GLU A 330 32.06 -6.32 -18.70
C GLU A 330 30.54 -6.50 -18.48
N ALA A 331 29.88 -5.57 -17.78
CA ALA A 331 28.42 -5.59 -17.56
C ALA A 331 27.65 -5.54 -18.89
N ILE A 332 28.04 -4.67 -19.82
CA ILE A 332 27.45 -4.58 -21.16
C ILE A 332 27.64 -5.88 -21.92
N LEU A 333 28.87 -6.38 -21.98
CA LEU A 333 29.17 -7.63 -22.69
C LEU A 333 28.42 -8.83 -22.12
N MET A 334 28.30 -8.93 -20.80
CA MET A 334 27.52 -9.98 -20.17
C MET A 334 26.04 -9.85 -20.50
N ALA A 335 25.48 -8.62 -20.53
CA ALA A 335 24.09 -8.37 -20.90
C ALA A 335 23.79 -8.82 -22.34
N LEU A 336 24.75 -8.74 -23.26
CA LEU A 336 24.59 -9.19 -24.64
C LEU A 336 24.73 -10.72 -24.80
N ARG A 337 25.36 -11.41 -23.83
CA ARG A 337 25.65 -12.86 -23.93
C ARG A 337 24.75 -13.74 -23.10
N ARG A 338 24.19 -13.22 -21.98
CA ARG A 338 23.47 -14.02 -20.99
C ARG A 338 21.96 -13.84 -21.10
N GLY A 339 21.21 -14.92 -20.81
CA GLY A 339 19.75 -14.88 -20.68
C GLY A 339 19.29 -14.21 -19.40
N LEU A 340 20.09 -14.30 -18.33
CA LEU A 340 19.83 -13.64 -17.06
C LEU A 340 21.09 -12.96 -16.53
N LEU A 341 20.96 -11.70 -16.11
CA LEU A 341 22.04 -10.93 -15.52
C LEU A 341 21.52 -10.02 -14.41
N VAL A 342 22.28 -9.90 -13.32
CA VAL A 342 22.07 -8.91 -12.28
C VAL A 342 23.17 -7.86 -12.32
N ILE A 343 22.80 -6.57 -12.39
CA ILE A 343 23.72 -5.44 -12.32
C ILE A 343 23.42 -4.66 -11.05
N THR A 344 24.35 -4.62 -10.11
CA THR A 344 24.21 -3.87 -8.86
C THR A 344 25.32 -2.83 -8.72
N GLY A 345 25.03 -1.76 -7.98
CA GLY A 345 26.01 -0.70 -7.70
C GLY A 345 25.37 0.53 -7.07
N GLY A 346 26.19 1.33 -6.41
CA GLY A 346 25.78 2.55 -5.72
C GLY A 346 25.49 3.75 -6.65
N PRO A 347 25.27 4.93 -6.09
CA PRO A 347 25.10 6.15 -6.85
C PRO A 347 26.41 6.53 -7.57
N GLY A 348 26.27 7.13 -8.74
CA GLY A 348 27.42 7.58 -9.53
C GLY A 348 28.23 6.48 -10.24
N THR A 349 27.82 5.20 -10.14
CA THR A 349 28.52 4.07 -10.80
C THR A 349 28.10 3.89 -12.27
N GLY A 350 27.23 4.74 -12.80
CA GLY A 350 26.87 4.74 -14.22
C GLY A 350 25.83 3.74 -14.65
N LYS A 351 25.04 3.15 -13.73
CA LYS A 351 23.96 2.21 -14.08
C LYS A 351 23.09 2.69 -15.24
N THR A 352 22.59 3.92 -15.18
CA THR A 352 21.73 4.50 -16.23
C THR A 352 22.43 4.59 -17.58
N THR A 353 23.72 4.91 -17.59
CA THR A 353 24.53 5.00 -18.84
C THR A 353 24.73 3.63 -19.45
N ILE A 354 25.01 2.63 -18.61
CA ILE A 354 25.12 1.21 -19.02
C ILE A 354 23.79 0.74 -19.60
N ILE A 355 22.67 1.01 -18.94
CA ILE A 355 21.32 0.66 -19.43
C ILE A 355 21.07 1.28 -20.81
N LYS A 356 21.42 2.56 -21.02
CA LYS A 356 21.29 3.22 -22.34
C LYS A 356 22.10 2.51 -23.41
N CYS A 357 23.34 2.14 -23.10
CA CYS A 357 24.18 1.40 -24.03
C CYS A 357 23.57 0.03 -24.35
N ILE A 358 23.15 -0.72 -23.34
CA ILE A 358 22.52 -2.02 -23.52
C ILE A 358 21.25 -1.92 -24.37
N ILE A 359 20.37 -0.93 -24.11
CA ILE A 359 19.17 -0.69 -24.91
C ILE A 359 19.56 -0.39 -26.37
N SER A 360 20.51 0.52 -26.59
CA SER A 360 20.96 0.88 -27.94
C SER A 360 21.43 -0.31 -28.74
N LEU A 361 22.18 -1.21 -28.09
CA LEU A 361 22.73 -2.40 -28.75
C LEU A 361 21.68 -3.50 -28.95
N LEU A 362 20.82 -3.76 -27.94
CA LEU A 362 19.81 -4.82 -28.02
C LEU A 362 18.63 -4.47 -28.89
N SER A 363 18.27 -3.18 -29.02
CA SER A 363 17.19 -2.74 -29.92
C SER A 363 17.43 -3.02 -31.40
N GLU A 364 18.66 -3.31 -31.79
CA GLU A 364 18.99 -3.75 -33.15
C GLU A 364 18.60 -5.23 -33.40
N PHE A 365 18.41 -6.00 -32.35
CA PHE A 365 18.16 -7.46 -32.42
C PHE A 365 16.73 -7.84 -32.02
N GLY A 366 15.99 -6.94 -31.37
CA GLY A 366 14.62 -7.23 -30.93
C GLY A 366 14.01 -6.14 -30.07
N GLU A 367 12.82 -6.42 -29.54
CA GLU A 367 12.06 -5.50 -28.70
C GLU A 367 12.61 -5.50 -27.26
N VAL A 368 12.97 -4.30 -26.76
CA VAL A 368 13.42 -4.08 -25.38
C VAL A 368 12.33 -3.46 -24.55
N VAL A 369 11.87 -4.17 -23.54
CA VAL A 369 10.84 -3.74 -22.59
C VAL A 369 11.48 -3.24 -21.30
N LEU A 370 11.09 -2.03 -20.87
CA LEU A 370 11.61 -1.41 -19.66
C LEU A 370 10.57 -1.39 -18.54
N CYS A 371 10.98 -1.74 -17.33
CA CYS A 371 10.08 -1.67 -16.19
C CYS A 371 10.79 -1.30 -14.89
N ALA A 372 9.98 -0.83 -13.91
CA ALA A 372 10.44 -0.53 -12.56
C ALA A 372 9.30 -0.78 -11.55
N PRO A 373 9.59 -0.97 -10.24
CA PRO A 373 8.56 -1.26 -9.25
C PRO A 373 7.62 -0.09 -8.95
N THR A 374 8.04 1.15 -9.17
CA THR A 374 7.26 2.36 -8.86
C THR A 374 7.06 3.24 -10.09
N GLY A 375 5.97 4.03 -10.11
CA GLY A 375 5.67 4.97 -11.18
C GLY A 375 6.77 6.01 -11.40
N ARG A 376 7.37 6.50 -10.31
CA ARG A 376 8.49 7.46 -10.37
C ARG A 376 9.75 6.87 -10.96
N ALA A 377 10.11 5.65 -10.56
CA ALA A 377 11.27 4.96 -11.12
C ALA A 377 11.06 4.70 -12.62
N ALA A 378 9.87 4.25 -13.04
CA ALA A 378 9.53 4.05 -14.44
C ALA A 378 9.59 5.38 -15.24
N LYS A 379 9.00 6.45 -14.73
CA LYS A 379 9.06 7.79 -15.35
C LYS A 379 10.52 8.26 -15.51
N ARG A 380 11.32 8.14 -14.46
CA ARG A 380 12.76 8.48 -14.50
C ARG A 380 13.50 7.65 -15.54
N MET A 381 13.21 6.35 -15.61
CA MET A 381 13.81 5.46 -16.60
C MET A 381 13.45 5.92 -18.02
N THR A 382 12.18 6.30 -18.28
CA THR A 382 11.74 6.89 -19.56
C THR A 382 12.48 8.18 -19.89
N GLU A 383 12.54 9.12 -18.94
CA GLU A 383 13.21 10.41 -19.14
C GLU A 383 14.71 10.26 -19.44
N THR A 384 15.36 9.31 -18.80
CA THR A 384 16.79 9.12 -18.92
C THR A 384 17.18 8.28 -20.12
N THR A 385 16.39 7.28 -20.50
CA THR A 385 16.71 6.38 -21.64
C THR A 385 16.10 6.86 -22.94
N GLY A 386 15.03 7.63 -22.90
CA GLY A 386 14.23 8.01 -24.07
C GLY A 386 13.26 6.92 -24.56
N HIS A 387 13.20 5.78 -23.87
CA HIS A 387 12.30 4.67 -24.18
C HIS A 387 11.23 4.56 -23.10
N GLU A 388 9.99 4.24 -23.48
CA GLU A 388 8.89 4.11 -22.53
C GLU A 388 9.16 2.99 -21.53
N ALA A 389 9.10 3.29 -20.23
CA ALA A 389 9.16 2.33 -19.15
C ALA A 389 7.83 2.29 -18.41
N LYS A 390 7.40 1.10 -18.01
CA LYS A 390 6.15 0.86 -17.28
C LYS A 390 6.44 0.41 -15.85
N THR A 391 5.47 0.59 -14.95
CA THR A 391 5.57 -0.11 -13.66
C THR A 391 5.41 -1.60 -13.88
N ILE A 392 6.05 -2.43 -13.03
CA ILE A 392 5.90 -3.89 -13.09
C ILE A 392 4.41 -4.26 -13.03
N HIS A 393 3.62 -3.63 -12.15
CA HIS A 393 2.18 -3.86 -12.06
C HIS A 393 1.45 -3.55 -13.37
N ARG A 394 1.78 -2.43 -14.02
CA ARG A 394 1.17 -2.05 -15.31
C ARG A 394 1.63 -2.96 -16.44
N LEU A 395 2.89 -3.40 -16.41
CA LEU A 395 3.43 -4.35 -17.39
C LEU A 395 2.74 -5.73 -17.26
N LEU A 396 2.41 -6.13 -16.04
CA LEU A 396 1.68 -7.35 -15.74
C LEU A 396 0.16 -7.20 -15.89
N GLU A 397 -0.35 -6.02 -16.30
CA GLU A 397 -1.78 -5.76 -16.49
C GLU A 397 -2.58 -6.05 -15.20
N TYR A 398 -2.09 -5.55 -14.05
CA TYR A 398 -2.79 -5.70 -12.79
C TYR A 398 -4.10 -4.91 -12.83
N GLY A 399 -5.22 -5.60 -12.60
CA GLY A 399 -6.57 -5.01 -12.66
C GLY A 399 -7.64 -6.09 -12.71
N GLY A 400 -8.89 -5.67 -12.89
CA GLY A 400 -10.06 -6.55 -12.93
C GLY A 400 -10.74 -6.70 -11.57
N GLU A 401 -11.92 -7.34 -11.56
CA GLU A 401 -12.78 -7.49 -10.38
C GLU A 401 -12.13 -8.27 -9.23
N GLU A 402 -11.07 -9.05 -9.49
CA GLU A 402 -10.38 -9.91 -8.51
C GLU A 402 -8.95 -9.45 -8.15
N GLY A 403 -8.46 -8.31 -8.68
CA GLY A 403 -7.10 -7.84 -8.40
C GLY A 403 -6.00 -8.80 -8.85
N GLN A 404 -6.20 -9.52 -9.96
CA GLN A 404 -5.24 -10.48 -10.52
C GLN A 404 -4.37 -9.84 -11.60
N PHE A 405 -3.23 -10.47 -11.92
CA PHE A 405 -2.36 -10.09 -13.02
C PHE A 405 -2.84 -10.74 -14.33
N GLY A 406 -3.02 -9.93 -15.37
CA GLY A 406 -3.40 -10.39 -16.71
C GLY A 406 -2.28 -11.14 -17.42
N ARG A 407 -1.01 -10.76 -17.19
CA ARG A 407 0.17 -11.43 -17.74
C ARG A 407 0.68 -12.51 -16.79
N ASN A 408 0.92 -13.71 -17.35
CA ASN A 408 1.37 -14.89 -16.63
C ASN A 408 2.06 -15.87 -17.61
N GLN A 409 2.21 -17.15 -17.23
CA GLN A 409 2.83 -18.18 -18.10
C GLN A 409 2.08 -18.43 -19.41
N ASP A 410 0.76 -18.33 -19.39
CA ASP A 410 -0.10 -18.57 -20.56
C ASP A 410 -0.16 -17.32 -21.47
N THR A 411 0.02 -16.15 -20.89
CA THR A 411 0.01 -14.84 -21.56
C THR A 411 1.25 -14.04 -21.16
N PRO A 412 2.45 -14.43 -21.61
CA PRO A 412 3.70 -13.79 -21.19
C PRO A 412 3.81 -12.35 -21.69
N ILE A 413 4.78 -11.62 -21.12
CA ILE A 413 5.19 -10.30 -21.60
C ILE A 413 5.78 -10.49 -23.01
N GLU A 414 5.32 -9.70 -23.95
CA GLU A 414 5.88 -9.63 -25.31
C GLU A 414 7.17 -8.80 -25.27
N GLY A 415 8.25 -9.34 -25.86
CA GLY A 415 9.55 -8.70 -25.91
C GLY A 415 10.72 -9.69 -25.85
N ASP A 416 11.82 -9.34 -26.50
CA ASP A 416 13.03 -10.18 -26.58
C ASP A 416 13.97 -9.96 -25.38
N CYS A 417 13.90 -8.76 -24.80
CA CYS A 417 14.67 -8.38 -23.61
C CYS A 417 13.82 -7.56 -22.64
N ILE A 418 13.88 -7.90 -21.37
CA ILE A 418 13.23 -7.15 -20.29
C ILE A 418 14.32 -6.60 -19.37
N ILE A 419 14.33 -5.28 -19.15
CA ILE A 419 15.20 -4.61 -18.19
C ILE A 419 14.37 -4.07 -17.05
N ALA A 420 14.57 -4.59 -15.83
CA ALA A 420 13.91 -4.15 -14.63
C ALA A 420 14.89 -3.35 -13.75
N ASP A 421 14.62 -2.06 -13.55
CA ASP A 421 15.41 -1.18 -12.68
C ASP A 421 14.82 -1.08 -11.27
N GLU A 422 15.60 -0.60 -10.31
CA GLU A 422 15.24 -0.48 -8.88
C GLU A 422 14.73 -1.80 -8.27
N THR A 423 15.32 -2.94 -8.67
CA THR A 423 14.88 -4.28 -8.22
C THR A 423 15.08 -4.54 -6.73
N SER A 424 15.85 -3.73 -6.01
CA SER A 424 15.93 -3.74 -4.54
C SER A 424 14.57 -3.54 -3.85
N MET A 425 13.62 -2.88 -4.53
CA MET A 425 12.28 -2.61 -4.04
C MET A 425 11.27 -3.73 -4.34
N VAL A 426 11.64 -4.75 -5.11
CA VAL A 426 10.75 -5.85 -5.51
C VAL A 426 10.71 -6.91 -4.41
N ASP A 427 9.52 -7.16 -3.87
CA ASP A 427 9.31 -8.19 -2.86
C ASP A 427 9.11 -9.60 -3.48
N MET A 428 9.03 -10.62 -2.64
CA MET A 428 8.93 -12.02 -3.05
C MET A 428 7.70 -12.30 -3.92
N MET A 429 6.55 -11.74 -3.55
CA MET A 429 5.28 -12.00 -4.26
C MET A 429 5.25 -11.30 -5.63
N LEU A 430 5.75 -10.07 -5.69
CA LEU A 430 5.84 -9.34 -6.95
C LEU A 430 6.88 -9.97 -7.89
N MET A 431 8.04 -10.41 -7.36
CA MET A 431 9.04 -11.13 -8.15
C MET A 431 8.49 -12.45 -8.72
N ARG A 432 7.77 -13.22 -7.92
CA ARG A 432 7.08 -14.42 -8.39
C ARG A 432 6.15 -14.12 -9.56
N SER A 433 5.27 -13.12 -9.40
CA SER A 433 4.30 -12.74 -10.45
C SER A 433 5.01 -12.24 -11.71
N PHE A 434 6.07 -11.47 -11.55
CA PHE A 434 6.89 -10.96 -12.65
C PHE A 434 7.58 -12.10 -13.43
N LEU A 435 8.25 -13.01 -12.74
CA LEU A 435 8.95 -14.13 -13.38
C LEU A 435 8.00 -15.13 -14.07
N ARG A 436 6.77 -15.26 -13.58
CA ARG A 436 5.73 -16.05 -14.26
C ARG A 436 5.41 -15.51 -15.65
N ALA A 437 5.47 -14.22 -15.82
CA ALA A 437 5.15 -13.56 -17.09
C ALA A 437 6.36 -13.43 -18.03
N VAL A 438 7.58 -13.80 -17.59
CA VAL A 438 8.77 -13.83 -18.45
C VAL A 438 8.85 -15.18 -19.16
N ALA A 439 8.79 -15.15 -20.48
CA ALA A 439 8.88 -16.39 -21.29
C ALA A 439 10.30 -16.97 -21.28
N PRO A 440 10.45 -18.31 -21.35
CA PRO A 440 11.75 -18.92 -21.62
C PRO A 440 12.34 -18.40 -22.95
N GLY A 441 13.62 -18.05 -22.95
CA GLY A 441 14.29 -17.46 -24.13
C GLY A 441 14.23 -15.93 -24.17
N THR A 442 13.45 -15.26 -23.33
CA THR A 442 13.52 -13.82 -23.13
C THR A 442 14.71 -13.47 -22.25
N ARG A 443 15.50 -12.49 -22.67
CA ARG A 443 16.62 -11.97 -21.85
C ARG A 443 16.07 -11.12 -20.70
N LEU A 444 16.54 -11.39 -19.47
CA LEU A 444 16.16 -10.64 -18.30
C LEU A 444 17.36 -9.97 -17.63
N ILE A 445 17.33 -8.67 -17.51
CA ILE A 445 18.38 -7.88 -16.84
C ILE A 445 17.75 -7.21 -15.62
N LEU A 446 18.21 -7.59 -14.43
CA LEU A 446 17.79 -7.03 -13.15
C LEU A 446 18.82 -5.99 -12.71
N VAL A 447 18.39 -4.74 -12.55
CA VAL A 447 19.26 -3.64 -12.12
C VAL A 447 18.78 -3.11 -10.77
N GLY A 448 19.73 -2.84 -9.86
CA GLY A 448 19.38 -2.33 -8.54
C GLY A 448 20.59 -1.89 -7.73
N ASP A 449 20.33 -1.55 -6.49
CA ASP A 449 21.35 -1.18 -5.51
C ASP A 449 21.08 -2.00 -4.23
N ALA A 450 21.94 -3.00 -3.99
CA ALA A 450 21.79 -3.93 -2.88
C ALA A 450 22.00 -3.28 -1.50
N ASP A 451 22.65 -2.12 -1.47
CA ASP A 451 22.98 -1.39 -0.24
C ASP A 451 21.85 -0.43 0.21
N GLN A 452 20.86 -0.19 -0.67
CA GLN A 452 19.66 0.56 -0.32
C GLN A 452 18.73 -0.25 0.60
N LEU A 453 17.69 0.41 1.10
CA LEU A 453 16.63 -0.25 1.85
C LEU A 453 16.00 -1.38 1.00
N PRO A 454 15.76 -2.54 1.60
CA PRO A 454 15.06 -3.62 0.91
C PRO A 454 13.59 -3.26 0.61
N SER A 455 12.89 -4.14 -0.12
CA SER A 455 11.46 -4.01 -0.40
C SER A 455 10.62 -3.77 0.86
N VAL A 456 9.49 -3.09 0.73
CA VAL A 456 8.53 -2.94 1.85
C VAL A 456 7.89 -4.28 2.19
N GLY A 457 7.55 -5.09 1.17
CA GLY A 457 7.01 -6.44 1.34
C GLY A 457 8.05 -7.48 1.78
N ALA A 458 7.59 -8.71 2.00
CA ALA A 458 8.41 -9.80 2.52
C ALA A 458 9.45 -10.30 1.51
N GLY A 459 10.61 -10.71 2.04
CA GLY A 459 11.76 -11.20 1.28
C GLY A 459 12.83 -10.14 1.05
N ASN A 460 14.01 -10.60 0.63
CA ASN A 460 15.16 -9.78 0.27
C ASN A 460 15.71 -10.26 -1.08
N VAL A 461 14.86 -10.24 -2.11
CA VAL A 461 15.07 -10.95 -3.36
C VAL A 461 16.43 -10.62 -4.01
N LEU A 462 16.73 -9.33 -4.20
CA LEU A 462 18.00 -8.92 -4.82
C LEU A 462 19.21 -9.35 -3.97
N GLY A 463 19.14 -9.14 -2.64
CA GLY A 463 20.19 -9.55 -1.71
C GLY A 463 20.42 -11.07 -1.72
N ASP A 464 19.35 -11.85 -1.71
CA ASP A 464 19.41 -13.32 -1.71
C ASP A 464 19.95 -13.87 -3.02
N ILE A 465 19.57 -13.27 -4.16
CA ILE A 465 20.12 -13.62 -5.48
C ILE A 465 21.64 -13.40 -5.48
N LEU A 466 22.10 -12.24 -5.04
CA LEU A 466 23.54 -11.92 -4.97
C LEU A 466 24.27 -12.83 -3.99
N GLN A 467 23.69 -13.08 -2.81
CA GLN A 467 24.27 -13.95 -1.79
C GLN A 467 24.37 -15.42 -2.24
N SER A 468 23.47 -15.86 -3.13
CA SER A 468 23.50 -17.23 -3.64
C SER A 468 24.78 -17.54 -4.41
N GLY A 469 25.32 -16.55 -5.12
CA GLY A 469 26.46 -16.72 -6.03
C GLY A 469 26.14 -17.54 -7.28
N VAL A 470 24.88 -17.91 -7.50
CA VAL A 470 24.43 -18.77 -8.61
C VAL A 470 24.15 -17.95 -9.87
N ILE A 471 23.42 -16.85 -9.69
CA ILE A 471 22.99 -16.02 -10.82
C ILE A 471 24.13 -15.09 -11.25
N PRO A 472 24.45 -15.00 -12.56
CA PRO A 472 25.46 -14.09 -13.07
C PRO A 472 25.18 -12.65 -12.58
N SER A 473 26.16 -12.04 -11.93
CA SER A 473 26.01 -10.71 -11.35
C SER A 473 27.27 -9.88 -11.49
N ILE A 474 27.12 -8.59 -11.72
CA ILE A 474 28.21 -7.63 -11.72
C ILE A 474 27.96 -6.54 -10.71
N HIS A 475 28.94 -6.32 -9.85
CA HIS A 475 28.95 -5.23 -8.89
C HIS A 475 29.80 -4.06 -9.41
N LEU A 476 29.15 -2.94 -9.73
CA LEU A 476 29.79 -1.72 -10.20
C LEU A 476 30.35 -0.96 -9.00
N THR A 477 31.65 -0.83 -8.92
CA THR A 477 32.38 -0.13 -7.84
C THR A 477 32.97 1.19 -8.30
N ASP A 478 33.19 1.34 -9.61
CA ASP A 478 33.89 2.50 -10.16
C ASP A 478 32.97 3.71 -10.23
N ILE A 479 33.40 4.83 -9.64
CA ILE A 479 32.69 6.09 -9.66
C ILE A 479 33.10 6.87 -10.90
N PHE A 480 32.16 7.42 -11.65
CA PHE A 480 32.47 8.29 -12.78
C PHE A 480 33.26 9.52 -12.33
N ARG A 481 34.28 9.92 -13.09
CA ARG A 481 35.13 11.12 -12.82
C ARG A 481 34.29 12.38 -12.52
N GLN A 482 33.18 12.59 -13.20
CA GLN A 482 32.28 13.71 -12.92
C GLN A 482 31.61 13.61 -11.54
N SER A 483 31.48 12.42 -10.98
CA SER A 483 30.90 12.18 -9.66
C SER A 483 31.92 12.17 -8.52
N GLU A 484 33.24 12.09 -8.82
CA GLU A 484 34.30 12.11 -7.82
C GLU A 484 34.40 13.44 -7.05
N THR A 485 33.95 14.54 -7.67
CA THR A 485 33.89 15.86 -7.04
C THR A 485 32.70 16.03 -6.12
N SER A 486 31.66 15.18 -6.24
CA SER A 486 30.47 15.19 -5.40
C SER A 486 30.73 14.57 -4.04
N ARG A 487 30.52 15.33 -2.98
CA ARG A 487 30.59 14.81 -1.61
C ARG A 487 29.37 13.95 -1.26
N ILE A 488 28.25 14.12 -1.94
CA ILE A 488 27.09 13.23 -1.79
C ILE A 488 27.51 11.80 -2.16
N VAL A 489 28.12 11.62 -3.33
CA VAL A 489 28.57 10.31 -3.82
C VAL A 489 29.68 9.74 -2.96
N THR A 490 30.73 10.52 -2.71
CA THR A 490 31.86 10.11 -1.85
C THR A 490 31.38 9.70 -0.44
N ASN A 491 30.49 10.48 0.17
CA ASN A 491 29.97 10.18 1.50
C ASN A 491 29.02 8.98 1.50
N ALA A 492 28.25 8.75 0.43
CA ALA A 492 27.43 7.56 0.30
C ALA A 492 28.29 6.29 0.33
N HIS A 493 29.40 6.25 -0.45
CA HIS A 493 30.34 5.13 -0.43
C HIS A 493 31.01 4.96 0.93
N ARG A 494 31.47 6.06 1.57
CA ARG A 494 32.06 6.01 2.93
C ARG A 494 31.08 5.42 3.94
N ILE A 495 29.83 5.84 3.91
CA ILE A 495 28.81 5.33 4.83
C ILE A 495 28.58 3.84 4.58
N ASN A 496 28.52 3.41 3.34
CA ASN A 496 28.37 2.00 2.99
C ASN A 496 29.52 1.14 3.52
N GLU A 497 30.75 1.68 3.47
CA GLU A 497 31.94 1.07 4.07
C GLU A 497 32.01 1.18 5.62
N GLY A 498 30.99 1.73 6.28
CA GLY A 498 31.01 1.94 7.73
C GLY A 498 31.90 3.09 8.19
N LYS A 499 32.25 4.00 7.30
CA LYS A 499 33.12 5.16 7.59
C LYS A 499 32.29 6.43 7.75
N MET A 500 32.65 7.27 8.71
CA MET A 500 31.99 8.58 8.89
C MET A 500 32.05 9.42 7.61
N PRO A 501 30.95 10.11 7.25
CA PRO A 501 30.98 11.06 6.14
C PRO A 501 31.89 12.25 6.43
N LEU A 502 32.40 12.87 5.39
CA LEU A 502 33.16 14.13 5.48
C LEU A 502 32.15 15.27 5.64
N LEU A 503 32.21 15.95 6.79
CA LEU A 503 31.26 16.99 7.17
C LEU A 503 31.85 18.38 6.94
N ASN A 504 31.00 19.31 6.43
CA ASN A 504 31.29 20.76 6.36
C ASN A 504 32.58 21.17 5.63
N GLU A 505 32.95 20.48 4.58
CA GLU A 505 34.00 20.97 3.68
C GLU A 505 33.49 22.16 2.85
N LYS A 506 34.38 23.10 2.54
CA LYS A 506 34.04 24.30 1.76
C LYS A 506 33.74 23.94 0.30
N ASN A 507 32.80 24.67 -0.31
CA ASN A 507 32.42 24.53 -1.72
C ASN A 507 31.98 23.11 -2.11
N THR A 508 31.20 22.48 -1.26
CA THR A 508 30.68 21.12 -1.49
C THR A 508 29.17 21.13 -1.61
N ASP A 509 28.64 19.95 -1.97
CA ASP A 509 27.21 19.65 -2.09
C ASP A 509 26.65 18.94 -0.83
N PHE A 510 27.42 18.91 0.27
CA PHE A 510 27.09 18.18 1.49
C PHE A 510 27.38 18.99 2.74
N PHE A 511 26.34 19.29 3.54
CA PHE A 511 26.41 20.13 4.73
C PHE A 511 25.83 19.46 5.97
N PHE A 512 26.33 19.83 7.13
CA PHE A 512 25.83 19.39 8.42
C PHE A 512 25.59 20.60 9.33
N GLU A 513 24.34 20.74 9.81
CA GLU A 513 23.90 21.74 10.77
C GLU A 513 23.72 21.09 12.15
N ARG A 514 24.63 21.39 13.08
CA ARG A 514 24.59 20.83 14.43
C ARG A 514 23.43 21.43 15.22
N GLN A 515 22.56 20.58 15.76
CA GLN A 515 21.46 20.96 16.65
C GLN A 515 21.35 19.97 17.81
N MET A 516 21.15 20.52 19.02
CA MET A 516 21.21 19.74 20.27
C MET A 516 19.84 19.25 20.72
N SER A 517 18.76 19.92 20.34
CA SER A 517 17.39 19.52 20.68
C SER A 517 16.54 19.25 19.44
N LEU A 518 15.49 18.44 19.60
CA LEU A 518 14.54 18.12 18.53
C LEU A 518 13.83 19.39 18.03
N GLN A 519 13.44 20.27 18.94
CA GLN A 519 12.79 21.52 18.60
C GLN A 519 13.68 22.41 17.74
N GLN A 520 14.95 22.61 18.16
CA GLN A 520 15.93 23.40 17.39
C GLN A 520 16.20 22.79 16.02
N ALA A 521 16.26 21.46 15.92
CA ALA A 521 16.42 20.78 14.64
C ALA A 521 15.22 21.04 13.72
N ALA A 522 14.00 20.92 14.23
CA ALA A 522 12.79 21.20 13.47
C ALA A 522 12.70 22.67 13.02
N ASP A 523 13.03 23.64 13.91
CA ASP A 523 13.08 25.07 13.58
C ASP A 523 14.13 25.36 12.50
N THR A 524 15.30 24.71 12.59
CA THR A 524 16.37 24.82 11.58
C THR A 524 15.93 24.26 10.24
N ILE A 525 15.23 23.14 10.19
CA ILE A 525 14.70 22.56 8.96
C ILE A 525 13.73 23.54 8.27
N VAL A 526 12.81 24.14 9.04
CA VAL A 526 11.92 25.17 8.51
C VAL A 526 12.68 26.38 7.99
N ALA A 527 13.65 26.89 8.75
CA ALA A 527 14.48 28.03 8.34
C ALA A 527 15.34 27.73 7.10
N LEU A 528 15.88 26.51 6.99
CA LEU A 528 16.59 26.04 5.80
C LEU A 528 15.67 26.07 4.58
N THR A 529 14.48 25.51 4.70
CA THR A 529 13.53 25.39 3.58
C THR A 529 12.95 26.73 3.12
N THR A 530 12.74 27.68 4.05
CA THR A 530 12.05 28.96 3.78
C THR A 530 12.97 30.14 3.55
N GLN A 531 14.20 30.12 4.07
CA GLN A 531 15.07 31.31 4.07
C GLN A 531 16.48 31.00 3.56
N ARG A 532 17.19 30.04 4.18
CA ARG A 532 18.63 29.85 3.95
C ARG A 532 18.93 29.23 2.59
N LEU A 533 18.29 28.11 2.25
CA LEU A 533 18.48 27.45 0.96
C LEU A 533 17.91 28.24 -0.23
N PRO A 534 16.73 28.88 -0.15
CA PRO A 534 16.26 29.75 -1.22
C PRO A 534 17.24 30.88 -1.57
N ARG A 535 17.88 31.48 -0.56
CA ARG A 535 18.92 32.51 -0.77
C ARG A 535 20.20 31.90 -1.35
N PHE A 536 20.66 30.79 -0.81
CA PHE A 536 21.85 30.09 -1.28
C PHE A 536 21.73 29.63 -2.74
N LEU A 537 20.56 29.07 -3.10
CA LEU A 537 20.25 28.59 -4.44
C LEU A 537 19.74 29.68 -5.40
N LYS A 538 19.63 30.90 -4.94
CA LYS A 538 19.19 32.07 -5.71
C LYS A 538 17.82 31.85 -6.39
N PHE A 539 16.81 31.41 -5.61
CA PHE A 539 15.47 31.14 -6.13
C PHE A 539 14.70 32.40 -6.57
N GLY A 540 15.10 33.59 -6.12
CA GLY A 540 14.45 34.85 -6.46
C GLY A 540 13.05 35.02 -5.86
N ASP A 541 12.17 35.72 -6.57
CA ASP A 541 10.82 36.03 -6.09
C ASP A 541 9.91 34.81 -5.99
N ASP A 542 10.13 33.79 -6.82
CA ASP A 542 9.38 32.50 -6.84
C ASP A 542 9.94 31.49 -5.81
N TRP A 543 10.62 31.95 -4.77
CA TRP A 543 11.30 31.07 -3.82
C TRP A 543 10.37 30.05 -3.14
N ARG A 544 9.09 30.42 -2.87
CA ARG A 544 8.14 29.50 -2.22
C ARG A 544 7.81 28.31 -3.11
N SER A 545 7.39 28.57 -4.35
CA SER A 545 7.07 27.53 -5.35
C SER A 545 8.28 26.63 -5.60
N ARG A 546 9.47 27.24 -5.77
CA ARG A 546 10.70 26.48 -5.98
C ARG A 546 11.11 25.68 -4.75
N SER A 547 10.97 26.22 -3.53
CA SER A 547 11.24 25.47 -2.31
C SER A 547 10.37 24.25 -2.19
N VAL A 548 9.07 24.37 -2.47
CA VAL A 548 8.13 23.23 -2.41
C VAL A 548 8.47 22.17 -3.47
N ARG A 549 8.96 22.55 -4.64
CA ARG A 549 9.30 21.63 -5.74
C ARG A 549 10.69 21.03 -5.62
N GLU A 550 11.70 21.86 -5.29
CA GLU A 550 13.11 21.47 -5.35
C GLU A 550 13.70 20.97 -4.03
N ILE A 551 13.12 21.34 -2.88
CA ILE A 551 13.61 20.93 -1.56
C ILE A 551 12.68 19.87 -0.98
N GLN A 552 13.24 18.72 -0.64
CA GLN A 552 12.51 17.64 0.01
C GLN A 552 13.09 17.35 1.38
N VAL A 553 12.25 17.37 2.41
CA VAL A 553 12.63 16.89 3.73
C VAL A 553 12.32 15.40 3.79
N LEU A 554 13.32 14.61 4.22
CA LEU A 554 13.18 13.15 4.40
C LEU A 554 13.38 12.82 5.87
N ALA A 555 12.38 12.24 6.53
CA ALA A 555 12.49 11.89 7.94
C ALA A 555 12.54 10.37 8.15
N PRO A 556 13.41 9.88 9.07
CA PRO A 556 13.46 8.47 9.43
C PRO A 556 12.17 7.96 10.11
N MET A 557 11.46 8.85 10.80
CA MET A 557 10.33 8.53 11.69
C MET A 557 9.04 9.22 11.26
N LYS A 558 7.90 8.59 11.56
CA LYS A 558 6.57 9.19 11.31
C LYS A 558 6.16 10.19 12.41
N LYS A 559 6.43 9.87 13.68
CA LYS A 559 5.99 10.63 14.86
C LYS A 559 7.17 11.38 15.52
N GLY A 560 6.86 12.34 16.38
CA GLY A 560 7.83 13.19 17.08
C GLY A 560 8.08 14.52 16.37
N GLU A 561 8.77 15.46 17.02
CA GLU A 561 9.02 16.84 16.54
C GLU A 561 9.71 16.91 15.16
N CYS A 562 10.64 15.98 14.89
CA CYS A 562 11.31 15.82 13.62
C CYS A 562 10.74 14.65 12.80
N GLY A 563 9.53 14.18 13.12
CA GLY A 563 8.81 13.15 12.38
C GLY A 563 8.03 13.75 11.20
N VAL A 564 7.65 12.88 10.26
CA VAL A 564 6.94 13.26 9.03
C VAL A 564 5.70 14.10 9.33
N GLN A 565 4.88 13.70 10.31
CA GLN A 565 3.63 14.37 10.65
C GLN A 565 3.84 15.80 11.13
N ALA A 566 4.71 15.98 12.14
CA ALA A 566 4.97 17.29 12.70
C ALA A 566 5.66 18.24 11.70
N LEU A 567 6.64 17.72 10.94
CA LEU A 567 7.34 18.51 9.93
C LEU A 567 6.42 18.90 8.76
N ASN A 568 5.48 18.06 8.33
CA ASN A 568 4.52 18.43 7.32
C ASN A 568 3.64 19.61 7.74
N ILE A 569 3.11 19.60 8.97
CA ILE A 569 2.30 20.69 9.50
C ILE A 569 3.12 21.98 9.55
N ARG A 570 4.34 21.94 10.10
CA ARG A 570 5.21 23.11 10.24
C ARG A 570 5.66 23.68 8.89
N LEU A 571 5.99 22.81 7.94
CA LEU A 571 6.39 23.22 6.60
C LEU A 571 5.21 23.77 5.79
N GLN A 572 4.02 23.20 5.94
CA GLN A 572 2.80 23.72 5.33
C GLN A 572 2.52 25.14 5.83
N GLU A 573 2.52 25.36 7.16
CA GLU A 573 2.31 26.70 7.73
C GLU A 573 3.34 27.72 7.26
N ALA A 574 4.59 27.31 7.05
CA ALA A 574 5.65 28.20 6.62
C ALA A 574 5.66 28.48 5.10
N LEU A 575 5.36 27.48 4.28
CA LEU A 575 5.42 27.56 2.81
C LEU A 575 4.07 27.89 2.18
N ASN A 576 2.98 27.41 2.77
CA ASN A 576 1.62 27.54 2.27
C ASN A 576 0.64 27.96 3.38
N PRO A 577 0.86 29.12 4.07
CA PRO A 577 0.01 29.59 5.16
C PRO A 577 -1.43 29.83 4.70
N PRO A 578 -2.40 29.79 5.64
CA PRO A 578 -3.76 30.21 5.35
C PRO A 578 -3.78 31.68 4.93
N ALA A 579 -4.66 32.03 3.99
CA ALA A 579 -4.84 33.39 3.53
C ALA A 579 -6.34 33.68 3.28
N PRO A 580 -6.77 34.92 3.41
CA PRO A 580 -8.14 35.30 3.06
C PRO A 580 -8.47 34.91 1.61
N GLY A 581 -9.61 34.24 1.41
CA GLY A 581 -10.05 33.78 0.09
C GLY A 581 -9.36 32.52 -0.42
N LYS A 582 -8.45 31.92 0.33
CA LYS A 582 -7.81 30.65 -0.01
C LYS A 582 -8.65 29.49 0.55
N PRO A 583 -9.31 28.70 -0.32
CA PRO A 583 -10.14 27.60 0.17
C PRO A 583 -9.27 26.49 0.77
N SER A 584 -9.81 25.85 1.81
CA SER A 584 -9.19 24.71 2.48
C SER A 584 -10.26 23.66 2.83
N LEU A 585 -9.84 22.39 2.86
CA LEU A 585 -10.66 21.24 3.22
C LEU A 585 -10.03 20.52 4.39
N THR A 586 -10.80 20.30 5.46
CA THR A 586 -10.34 19.49 6.60
C THR A 586 -10.87 18.07 6.45
N TYR A 587 -9.96 17.11 6.49
CA TYR A 587 -10.29 15.69 6.50
C TYR A 587 -9.50 14.98 7.61
N GLY A 588 -10.19 14.44 8.62
CA GLY A 588 -9.56 13.92 9.82
C GLY A 588 -8.73 14.99 10.55
N GLU A 589 -7.45 14.74 10.74
CA GLU A 589 -6.50 15.67 11.37
C GLU A 589 -5.74 16.54 10.33
N THR A 590 -5.95 16.29 9.04
CA THR A 590 -5.22 16.98 7.95
C THR A 590 -6.05 18.10 7.37
N ILE A 591 -5.42 19.25 7.16
CA ILE A 591 -6.01 20.40 6.45
C ILE A 591 -5.31 20.52 5.10
N PHE A 592 -6.06 20.38 4.02
CA PHE A 592 -5.57 20.58 2.66
C PHE A 592 -5.92 21.98 2.17
N ARG A 593 -4.96 22.67 1.56
CA ARG A 593 -5.09 24.02 1.01
C ARG A 593 -4.67 24.04 -0.47
N VAL A 594 -5.27 24.88 -1.26
CA VAL A 594 -4.78 25.10 -2.63
C VAL A 594 -3.29 25.45 -2.62
N GLY A 595 -2.50 24.77 -3.44
CA GLY A 595 -1.04 24.88 -3.51
C GLY A 595 -0.27 23.91 -2.59
N ASP A 596 -0.95 23.09 -1.80
CA ASP A 596 -0.28 22.07 -0.99
C ASP A 596 0.35 20.99 -1.89
N LYS A 597 1.54 20.56 -1.48
CA LYS A 597 2.19 19.36 -2.02
C LYS A 597 1.66 18.14 -1.31
N VAL A 598 1.12 17.20 -2.08
CA VAL A 598 0.48 15.98 -1.59
C VAL A 598 1.05 14.75 -2.27
N MET A 599 0.84 13.59 -1.67
CA MET A 599 1.24 12.29 -2.22
C MET A 599 0.11 11.29 -2.04
N GLN A 600 -0.16 10.52 -3.10
CA GLN A 600 -1.00 9.34 -3.05
C GLN A 600 -0.34 8.26 -2.20
N THR A 601 -1.08 7.66 -1.27
CA THR A 601 -0.54 6.70 -0.30
C THR A 601 -0.87 5.26 -0.58
N ARG A 602 -1.83 5.00 -1.49
CA ARG A 602 -2.26 3.68 -1.95
C ARG A 602 -2.45 3.69 -3.46
N ASN A 603 -2.44 2.51 -4.07
CA ASN A 603 -2.83 2.40 -5.47
C ASN A 603 -4.36 2.48 -5.59
N ASP A 604 -4.84 3.37 -6.45
CA ASP A 604 -6.23 3.44 -6.87
C ASP A 604 -6.27 3.31 -8.40
N TYR A 605 -6.66 2.12 -8.88
CA TYR A 605 -6.67 1.79 -10.30
C TYR A 605 -7.90 2.35 -11.02
N ASP A 606 -8.96 2.69 -10.27
CA ASP A 606 -10.22 3.19 -10.78
C ASP A 606 -10.31 4.73 -10.73
N MET A 607 -9.41 5.38 -10.02
CA MET A 607 -9.34 6.84 -9.94
C MET A 607 -9.26 7.44 -11.33
N GLU A 608 -10.29 8.16 -11.72
CA GLU A 608 -10.34 8.85 -13.01
C GLU A 608 -9.49 10.12 -12.98
N TRP A 609 -8.76 10.33 -14.04
CA TRP A 609 -7.98 11.55 -14.25
C TRP A 609 -8.12 12.04 -15.68
N ARG A 610 -7.87 13.34 -15.88
CA ARG A 610 -7.77 13.97 -17.20
C ARG A 610 -6.49 14.80 -17.32
N ARG A 611 -5.95 14.82 -18.53
CA ARG A 611 -4.73 15.54 -18.86
C ARG A 611 -4.94 16.37 -20.10
N ARG A 612 -4.40 17.59 -20.10
CA ARG A 612 -4.43 18.46 -21.29
C ARG A 612 -3.35 18.00 -22.29
N VAL A 613 -3.74 17.72 -23.51
CA VAL A 613 -2.86 17.40 -24.63
C VAL A 613 -3.03 18.44 -25.75
N ASN A 614 -2.12 18.46 -26.73
CA ASN A 614 -2.07 19.51 -27.76
C ASN A 614 -3.39 19.77 -28.53
N LEU A 615 -4.27 18.79 -28.62
CA LEU A 615 -5.52 18.86 -29.41
C LEU A 615 -6.79 18.58 -28.55
N GLY A 616 -6.71 18.62 -27.22
CA GLY A 616 -7.90 18.36 -26.39
C GLY A 616 -7.55 17.85 -25.00
N TRP A 617 -8.41 16.99 -24.47
CA TRP A 617 -8.24 16.31 -23.20
C TRP A 617 -8.04 14.82 -23.42
N GLU A 618 -7.14 14.24 -22.67
CA GLU A 618 -6.96 12.80 -22.54
C GLU A 618 -7.52 12.38 -21.19
N ASP A 619 -8.44 11.43 -21.18
CA ASP A 619 -9.01 10.83 -19.98
C ASP A 619 -8.38 9.46 -19.76
N GLY A 620 -8.16 9.10 -18.50
CA GLY A 620 -7.61 7.79 -18.13
C GLY A 620 -7.93 7.42 -16.70
N LYS A 621 -7.42 6.26 -16.28
CA LYS A 621 -7.61 5.74 -14.93
C LYS A 621 -6.27 5.37 -14.29
N GLY A 622 -6.26 5.42 -12.96
CA GLY A 622 -5.17 4.99 -12.11
C GLY A 622 -4.28 6.11 -11.59
N VAL A 623 -4.22 6.22 -10.26
CA VAL A 623 -3.27 7.02 -9.49
C VAL A 623 -2.58 6.07 -8.50
N PHE A 624 -1.27 6.16 -8.37
CA PHE A 624 -0.51 5.12 -7.71
C PHE A 624 0.21 5.61 -6.46
N ASN A 625 0.46 4.69 -5.54
CA ASN A 625 1.23 4.96 -4.33
C ASN A 625 2.59 5.57 -4.68
N GLY A 626 2.86 6.71 -4.06
CA GLY A 626 4.08 7.50 -4.31
C GLY A 626 3.91 8.61 -5.36
N ASP A 627 2.79 8.67 -6.11
CA ASP A 627 2.55 9.79 -7.01
C ASP A 627 2.42 11.08 -6.21
N VAL A 628 3.18 12.09 -6.59
CA VAL A 628 3.16 13.41 -5.95
C VAL A 628 2.50 14.42 -6.87
N GLY A 629 1.70 15.28 -6.26
CA GLY A 629 1.01 16.34 -6.97
C GLY A 629 0.81 17.57 -6.09
N PHE A 630 0.10 18.52 -6.65
CA PHE A 630 -0.27 19.77 -6.00
C PHE A 630 -1.77 19.96 -6.03
N VAL A 631 -2.33 20.38 -4.89
CA VAL A 631 -3.75 20.74 -4.80
C VAL A 631 -3.99 21.98 -5.64
N THR A 632 -4.78 21.85 -6.71
CA THR A 632 -5.09 22.94 -7.64
C THR A 632 -6.42 23.61 -7.35
N ALA A 633 -7.38 22.88 -6.82
CA ALA A 633 -8.70 23.38 -6.43
C ALA A 633 -9.21 22.68 -5.18
N VAL A 634 -10.03 23.38 -4.42
CA VAL A 634 -10.77 22.84 -3.26
C VAL A 634 -12.20 23.29 -3.37
N ASP A 635 -13.11 22.35 -3.45
CA ASP A 635 -14.56 22.55 -3.38
C ASP A 635 -15.06 22.25 -1.97
N THR A 636 -15.36 23.31 -1.23
CA THR A 636 -15.84 23.22 0.15
C THR A 636 -17.31 22.80 0.25
N GLU A 637 -18.09 22.98 -0.82
CA GLU A 637 -19.52 22.62 -0.85
C GLU A 637 -19.69 21.12 -1.05
N ASN A 638 -18.92 20.54 -1.98
CA ASN A 638 -18.97 19.11 -2.30
C ASN A 638 -17.94 18.27 -1.52
N HIS A 639 -17.17 18.89 -0.60
CA HIS A 639 -16.06 18.23 0.12
C HIS A 639 -15.09 17.49 -0.83
N ALA A 640 -14.70 18.18 -1.90
CA ALA A 640 -13.82 17.64 -2.93
C ALA A 640 -12.56 18.49 -3.09
N LEU A 641 -11.50 17.88 -3.59
CA LEU A 641 -10.30 18.60 -4.02
C LEU A 641 -9.73 18.01 -5.30
N THR A 642 -9.09 18.86 -6.12
CA THR A 642 -8.40 18.44 -7.33
C THR A 642 -6.90 18.46 -7.10
N VAL A 643 -6.23 17.36 -7.43
CA VAL A 643 -4.76 17.25 -7.40
C VAL A 643 -4.24 17.15 -8.81
N ARG A 644 -3.27 18.02 -9.14
CA ARG A 644 -2.47 17.90 -10.35
C ARG A 644 -1.17 17.17 -10.04
N PHE A 645 -1.02 16.00 -10.60
CA PHE A 645 0.20 15.19 -10.48
C PHE A 645 1.33 15.66 -11.41
N ASP A 646 2.55 15.21 -11.13
CA ASP A 646 3.77 15.60 -11.86
C ASP A 646 3.73 15.31 -13.38
N ASP A 647 2.84 14.42 -13.84
CA ASP A 647 2.60 14.09 -15.25
C ASP A 647 1.42 14.86 -15.87
N GLU A 648 1.04 15.98 -15.22
CA GLU A 648 -0.05 16.88 -15.60
C GLU A 648 -1.46 16.26 -15.59
N LYS A 649 -1.64 15.14 -14.90
CA LYS A 649 -2.94 14.52 -14.66
C LYS A 649 -3.66 15.23 -13.53
N ASP A 650 -4.87 15.68 -13.79
CA ASP A 650 -5.80 16.23 -12.80
C ASP A 650 -6.75 15.12 -12.34
N ALA A 651 -6.74 14.77 -11.06
CA ALA A 651 -7.65 13.83 -10.44
C ALA A 651 -8.45 14.50 -9.33
N GLU A 652 -9.75 14.17 -9.24
CA GLU A 652 -10.66 14.70 -8.22
C GLU A 652 -10.85 13.69 -7.09
N TYR A 653 -10.65 14.16 -5.86
CA TYR A 653 -10.75 13.37 -4.64
C TYR A 653 -12.01 13.75 -3.88
N THR A 654 -12.84 12.75 -3.57
CA THR A 654 -14.08 12.91 -2.81
C THR A 654 -14.20 11.85 -1.73
N GLY A 655 -14.89 12.16 -0.65
CA GLY A 655 -15.25 11.18 0.39
C GLY A 655 -14.06 10.39 0.93
N GLN A 656 -14.08 9.06 0.76
CA GLN A 656 -13.03 8.16 1.29
C GLN A 656 -11.71 8.24 0.54
N GLN A 657 -11.71 8.69 -0.71
CA GLN A 657 -10.47 8.84 -1.49
C GLN A 657 -9.50 9.82 -0.83
N LEU A 658 -10.01 10.77 -0.02
CA LEU A 658 -9.18 11.70 0.75
C LEU A 658 -8.30 11.01 1.81
N GLU A 659 -8.63 9.79 2.24
CA GLU A 659 -7.80 8.98 3.15
C GLU A 659 -6.48 8.55 2.50
N ASP A 660 -6.46 8.50 1.16
CA ASP A 660 -5.31 8.09 0.38
C ASP A 660 -4.36 9.23 0.04
N LEU A 661 -4.63 10.44 0.54
CA LEU A 661 -3.77 11.61 0.38
C LEU A 661 -3.07 12.00 1.69
N ASP A 662 -1.76 12.17 1.62
CA ASP A 662 -0.93 12.76 2.69
C ASP A 662 -0.26 14.06 2.19
N LEU A 663 0.01 15.00 3.11
CA LEU A 663 0.93 16.11 2.82
C LEU A 663 2.34 15.57 2.52
N ALA A 664 3.03 16.17 1.56
CA ALA A 664 4.30 15.67 1.03
C ALA A 664 5.47 16.67 1.10
N TYR A 665 5.41 17.66 1.96
CA TYR A 665 6.56 18.55 2.25
C TYR A 665 7.70 17.78 2.93
N CYS A 666 7.34 16.84 3.81
CA CYS A 666 8.24 15.88 4.44
C CYS A 666 7.73 14.46 4.12
N LEU A 667 8.63 13.59 3.67
CA LEU A 667 8.36 12.18 3.39
C LEU A 667 9.18 11.28 4.32
N SER A 668 8.72 10.05 4.56
CA SER A 668 9.61 9.05 5.14
C SER A 668 10.64 8.59 4.11
N VAL A 669 11.82 8.18 4.57
CA VAL A 669 12.87 7.65 3.69
C VAL A 669 12.36 6.48 2.85
N HIS A 670 11.52 5.60 3.41
CA HIS A 670 10.90 4.49 2.66
C HIS A 670 10.00 4.98 1.51
N LYS A 671 9.18 6.02 1.74
CA LYS A 671 8.31 6.61 0.70
C LYS A 671 9.09 7.41 -0.35
N SER A 672 10.37 7.70 -0.13
CA SER A 672 11.24 8.38 -1.10
C SER A 672 11.98 7.42 -2.04
N GLN A 673 11.91 6.11 -1.81
CA GLN A 673 12.54 5.12 -2.70
C GLN A 673 12.03 5.27 -4.14
N GLY A 674 12.90 5.05 -5.13
CA GLY A 674 12.59 5.28 -6.54
C GLY A 674 12.47 6.75 -6.96
N SER A 675 12.60 7.70 -6.00
CA SER A 675 12.53 9.14 -6.26
C SER A 675 13.90 9.78 -6.10
N GLU A 676 14.12 10.91 -6.79
CA GLU A 676 15.29 11.77 -6.57
C GLU A 676 14.85 13.24 -6.49
N PHE A 677 15.57 14.00 -5.69
CA PHE A 677 15.25 15.41 -5.42
C PHE A 677 16.50 16.28 -5.63
N PRO A 678 16.33 17.50 -6.14
CA PRO A 678 17.48 18.41 -6.26
C PRO A 678 18.16 18.67 -4.93
N VAL A 679 17.40 18.89 -3.87
CA VAL A 679 17.89 19.17 -2.51
C VAL A 679 17.18 18.26 -1.50
N VAL A 680 17.95 17.62 -0.64
CA VAL A 680 17.45 16.80 0.47
C VAL A 680 17.89 17.40 1.81
N ILE A 681 16.94 17.54 2.73
CA ILE A 681 17.21 17.84 4.14
C ILE A 681 16.86 16.60 4.96
N LEU A 682 17.79 16.12 5.78
CA LEU A 682 17.62 14.93 6.60
C LEU A 682 17.85 15.25 8.09
N PRO A 683 16.84 15.13 8.95
CA PRO A 683 17.04 15.17 10.40
C PRO A 683 17.80 13.92 10.88
N VAL A 684 18.95 14.14 11.55
CA VAL A 684 19.77 13.10 12.18
C VAL A 684 19.68 13.28 13.69
N VAL A 685 18.59 12.80 14.25
CA VAL A 685 18.17 13.02 15.64
C VAL A 685 17.86 11.70 16.34
N TYR A 686 17.75 11.73 17.67
CA TYR A 686 17.39 10.53 18.44
C TYR A 686 16.07 9.92 17.99
N GLY A 687 16.08 8.59 17.91
CA GLY A 687 14.93 7.79 17.53
C GLY A 687 15.13 6.30 17.85
N PRO A 688 14.16 5.45 17.50
CA PRO A 688 14.30 4.02 17.67
C PRO A 688 15.51 3.46 16.91
N MET A 689 16.34 2.66 17.57
CA MET A 689 17.57 2.07 17.02
C MET A 689 17.30 1.30 15.70
N MET A 690 16.15 0.64 15.61
CA MET A 690 15.73 -0.12 14.41
C MET A 690 15.54 0.75 13.16
N LEU A 691 15.32 2.07 13.32
CA LEU A 691 15.17 3.02 12.21
C LEU A 691 16.46 3.80 11.92
N LEU A 692 17.45 3.77 12.83
CA LEU A 692 18.71 4.50 12.68
C LEU A 692 19.79 3.54 12.15
N THR A 693 19.58 3.04 10.92
CA THR A 693 20.46 2.06 10.27
C THR A 693 21.27 2.69 9.15
N ARG A 694 22.40 2.05 8.83
CA ARG A 694 23.30 2.44 7.72
C ARG A 694 22.56 2.52 6.39
N ASN A 695 21.77 1.50 6.06
CA ASN A 695 21.03 1.44 4.79
C ASN A 695 19.97 2.54 4.68
N LEU A 696 19.28 2.89 5.79
CA LEU A 696 18.32 3.98 5.77
C LEU A 696 19.04 5.31 5.52
N PHE A 697 20.17 5.55 6.19
CA PHE A 697 20.96 6.75 5.99
C PHE A 697 21.52 6.85 4.57
N TYR A 698 22.08 5.75 4.06
CA TYR A 698 22.57 5.63 2.68
C TYR A 698 21.46 5.89 1.67
N THR A 699 20.28 5.26 1.84
CA THR A 699 19.13 5.46 0.95
C THR A 699 18.68 6.92 0.95
N ALA A 700 18.59 7.57 2.12
CA ALA A 700 18.20 8.98 2.20
C ALA A 700 19.17 9.91 1.48
N LEU A 701 20.47 9.69 1.62
CA LEU A 701 21.52 10.47 0.96
C LEU A 701 21.45 10.33 -0.56
N THR A 702 21.30 9.10 -1.04
CA THR A 702 21.26 8.79 -2.48
C THR A 702 20.01 9.31 -3.18
N ARG A 703 19.05 9.89 -2.45
CA ARG A 703 17.90 10.61 -3.03
C ARG A 703 18.25 12.03 -3.48
N ALA A 704 19.39 12.57 -3.10
CA ALA A 704 19.79 13.93 -3.47
C ALA A 704 20.60 13.97 -4.75
N ARG A 705 20.27 14.92 -5.63
CA ARG A 705 21.01 15.16 -6.88
C ARG A 705 22.05 16.28 -6.78
N LYS A 706 21.75 17.37 -6.05
CA LYS A 706 22.57 18.60 -6.04
C LYS A 706 23.06 18.98 -4.67
N LEU A 707 22.29 18.72 -3.63
CA LEU A 707 22.62 19.19 -2.28
C LEU A 707 21.99 18.32 -1.19
N VAL A 708 22.78 18.01 -0.17
CA VAL A 708 22.31 17.39 1.08
C VAL A 708 22.59 18.31 2.26
N VAL A 709 21.63 18.45 3.16
CA VAL A 709 21.82 19.10 4.46
C VAL A 709 21.36 18.15 5.56
N LEU A 710 22.29 17.69 6.38
CA LEU A 710 21.99 16.95 7.60
C LEU A 710 21.73 17.94 8.74
N VAL A 711 20.70 17.70 9.56
CA VAL A 711 20.34 18.57 10.68
C VAL A 711 20.19 17.74 11.96
N GLY A 712 21.06 17.98 12.95
CA GLY A 712 20.97 17.25 14.22
C GLY A 712 22.32 17.01 14.90
N ARG A 713 22.59 15.76 15.27
CA ARG A 713 23.75 15.38 16.09
C ARG A 713 24.71 14.46 15.36
N GLU A 714 25.99 14.75 15.50
CA GLU A 714 27.05 13.92 14.92
C GLU A 714 27.11 12.51 15.52
N GLU A 715 26.75 12.38 16.82
CA GLU A 715 26.67 11.09 17.50
C GLU A 715 25.64 10.16 16.84
N ILE A 716 24.52 10.73 16.35
CA ILE A 716 23.50 9.96 15.63
C ILE A 716 23.99 9.56 14.25
N ILE A 717 24.72 10.44 13.55
CA ILE A 717 25.35 10.07 12.28
C ILE A 717 26.29 8.86 12.50
N ARG A 718 27.15 8.92 13.53
CA ARG A 718 28.04 7.82 13.89
C ARG A 718 27.27 6.54 14.18
N GLN A 719 26.23 6.65 15.00
CA GLN A 719 25.36 5.52 15.34
C GLN A 719 24.72 4.88 14.10
N MET A 720 24.23 5.69 13.14
CA MET A 720 23.66 5.17 11.90
C MET A 720 24.71 4.50 11.02
N VAL A 721 25.89 5.05 10.93
CA VAL A 721 27.01 4.48 10.15
C VAL A 721 27.51 3.16 10.74
N GLU A 722 27.60 3.07 12.07
CA GLU A 722 28.04 1.86 12.78
C GLU A 722 26.94 0.79 12.83
N ASN A 723 25.65 1.21 12.77
CA ASN A 723 24.53 0.29 12.79
C ASN A 723 24.31 -0.35 11.42
N ASP A 724 25.03 -1.42 11.16
CA ASP A 724 24.90 -2.26 9.97
C ASP A 724 23.88 -3.40 10.15
N HIS A 725 23.14 -3.40 11.25
CA HIS A 725 22.05 -4.31 11.46
C HIS A 725 20.96 -4.07 10.39
N ILE A 726 21.22 -4.62 9.21
CA ILE A 726 20.13 -4.99 8.32
C ILE A 726 19.32 -5.98 9.14
N MET A 727 18.08 -5.65 9.46
CA MET A 727 17.21 -6.65 10.10
C MET A 727 17.25 -7.88 9.21
N LYS A 728 17.92 -8.93 9.69
CA LYS A 728 18.06 -10.17 8.93
C LYS A 728 16.63 -10.65 8.66
N ARG A 729 16.22 -10.55 7.41
CA ARG A 729 14.96 -11.13 6.98
C ARG A 729 15.12 -12.63 6.93
N TYR A 730 14.17 -13.32 7.50
CA TYR A 730 14.10 -14.77 7.39
C TYR A 730 13.61 -15.13 5.99
N THR A 731 14.52 -15.66 5.16
CA THR A 731 14.31 -16.09 3.78
C THR A 731 15.26 -17.24 3.47
N THR A 732 14.84 -18.20 2.64
CA THR A 732 15.65 -19.31 2.18
C THR A 732 15.92 -19.25 0.68
N LEU A 733 15.60 -18.15 0.00
CA LEU A 733 15.75 -18.03 -1.45
C LEU A 733 17.19 -18.31 -1.91
N SER A 734 18.20 -17.78 -1.19
CA SER A 734 19.62 -18.02 -1.51
C SER A 734 19.96 -19.52 -1.49
N ASP A 735 19.50 -20.26 -0.49
CA ASP A 735 19.78 -21.69 -0.36
C ASP A 735 19.00 -22.51 -1.41
N ARG A 736 17.75 -22.12 -1.68
CA ARG A 736 16.93 -22.74 -2.74
C ARG A 736 17.55 -22.54 -4.11
N LEU A 737 18.10 -21.36 -4.41
CA LEU A 737 18.83 -21.12 -5.66
C LEU A 737 20.02 -22.07 -5.79
N ARG A 738 20.83 -22.25 -4.74
CA ARG A 738 21.94 -23.20 -4.74
C ARG A 738 21.47 -24.63 -4.96
N GLN A 739 20.39 -25.04 -4.30
CA GLN A 739 19.81 -26.38 -4.46
C GLN A 739 19.34 -26.62 -5.90
N VAL A 740 18.56 -25.69 -6.48
CA VAL A 740 18.07 -25.85 -7.86
C VAL A 740 19.21 -25.84 -8.85
N ALA A 741 20.24 -24.99 -8.66
CA ALA A 741 21.39 -24.93 -9.54
C ALA A 741 22.19 -26.26 -9.61
N THR A 742 22.21 -27.05 -8.52
CA THR A 742 22.86 -28.37 -8.54
C THR A 742 22.15 -29.38 -9.44
N MET A 743 20.89 -29.13 -9.79
CA MET A 743 20.08 -30.01 -10.64
C MET A 743 20.19 -29.61 -12.12
N LEU A 744 20.77 -28.45 -12.45
CA LEU A 744 20.95 -27.98 -13.81
C LEU A 744 22.26 -28.46 -14.39
N PRO A 745 22.38 -28.66 -15.73
CA PRO A 745 23.62 -28.94 -16.38
C PRO A 745 24.62 -27.81 -16.13
N LYS A 746 25.87 -28.15 -15.79
CA LYS A 746 26.93 -27.16 -15.60
C LYS A 746 27.25 -26.50 -16.94
N VAL A 747 27.24 -25.18 -16.95
CA VAL A 747 27.64 -24.36 -18.10
C VAL A 747 28.90 -23.56 -17.76
N ASP A 748 29.73 -23.32 -18.75
CA ASP A 748 30.94 -22.48 -18.61
C ASP A 748 30.56 -20.98 -18.43
N VAL A 749 31.58 -20.16 -18.28
CA VAL A 749 31.45 -18.69 -18.15
C VAL A 749 30.72 -18.07 -19.36
N PHE A 750 30.65 -18.78 -20.47
CA PHE A 750 30.01 -18.34 -21.71
C PHE A 750 28.63 -18.98 -21.96
N GLY A 751 28.14 -19.86 -21.05
CA GLY A 751 26.86 -20.54 -21.18
C GLY A 751 26.89 -21.84 -22.01
N THR A 752 28.09 -22.36 -22.34
CA THR A 752 28.25 -23.63 -23.04
C THR A 752 28.17 -24.79 -22.04
N PRO A 753 27.37 -25.86 -22.28
CA PRO A 753 27.38 -27.03 -21.41
C PRO A 753 28.79 -27.61 -21.27
N ILE A 754 29.22 -27.84 -20.04
CA ILE A 754 30.49 -28.54 -19.77
C ILE A 754 30.12 -30.02 -19.73
N GLU A 755 30.56 -30.80 -20.72
CA GLU A 755 30.52 -32.25 -20.64
C GLU A 755 31.52 -32.70 -19.56
N GLU A 756 31.06 -33.48 -18.56
CA GLU A 756 31.92 -34.08 -17.53
C GLU A 756 32.72 -35.26 -18.06
#